data_d2dcc7453df7b8d950ede2b75babbdf7
#
_entry.id   d2dcc7453df7b8d950ede2b75babbdf7
#
_cell.length_a   1.000
_cell.length_b   1.000
_cell.length_c   1.000
_cell.angle_alpha   90.00
_cell.angle_beta   90.00
_cell.angle_gamma   90.00
#
_symmetry.space_group_name_H-M   'P 1'
#
loop_
_entity.id
_entity.type
_entity.pdbx_description
1 polymer ?
#
loop_
_entity_poly.entity_id
_entity_poly.type
_entity_poly.pdbx_seq_one_letter_code
_entity_poly.pdbx_strand_id
1 'polypeptide(L)'
;MAALPVLPVLAHSVLAALVLSAAQEPVPRVSLPYDSEERIVQRFEVPGVTNYTALLLSPDGSTLYVGAREVLVAINTSHFQPGAPVRRLLWSADEEKKRQCVFKGKDPQRDCHNYIKMLLRLNSTHLYTCGTCAFSPACAYINVQHFSLERDTSGKVLLEDGKGRCPFDPEYRSTAVMVDGELYAGTVSNFQGNEPTIYRSQESRITLKTENSLNWLQDPVFVGSAYLRESLPAGNPEGDDDKVYFFFSETGKEXDYFENTIVSRIARVCKCITSHTRHLKINSSLQMPDRVLNFIKDHFLMDSAVRSQPLLLQSRLRYQQIGVHRTQGLHGTYDVLFLGTDDGRLHKAVRVNHGVHIIEEIRLFPAGQPVLQLLLDQDQGLVYAATYTAVAQVPFANCSLYRSCGECVLARDPFCAWSRGACRRASMHPXAHPHLWAQDIEDADTERLCPLPNTSQPRPRILLPPASGAPCQRVLLPPNAVRPLPCQLLSNLASRQWLHHGAPVNASYLVLPDGALILVGSPERAGTYECWSLEEGFRKLMASYCVSVQELPRAPPDPSRKAATGRDALDTVSTSRSTSAVGSAAARLDGKTYWTEFLVMCVLFAAAVLVLALFLLHRHRDGMKALLEPGDPGRHQKPPRKPVESLPLNGSSLPSAAPEHKGYQALQDNYIVSTPVHEPPGPQRAFSESEKRPLHVRDSFVEVSPACQRPRVRLGSEIQDSVV
;
A
#
# COMPACT_ATOMS: atom_id res chain seq x y z
N MET A 1 -41.79 21.86 17.74
CA MET A 1 -41.15 22.73 16.75
C MET A 1 -39.64 22.63 16.73
N ALA A 2 -39.07 21.56 17.25
CA ALA A 2 -37.60 21.44 17.26
C ALA A 2 -37.04 20.45 16.24
N ALA A 3 -37.90 19.97 15.35
CA ALA A 3 -37.44 18.96 14.41
C ALA A 3 -36.93 19.54 13.08
N LEU A 4 -37.10 20.80 12.88
CA LEU A 4 -36.78 21.41 11.59
C LEU A 4 -35.26 21.60 11.30
N PRO A 5 -34.38 21.78 12.27
CA PRO A 5 -32.96 21.95 11.89
C PRO A 5 -32.18 20.64 11.77
N VAL A 6 -32.79 19.52 12.15
CA VAL A 6 -32.05 18.23 12.09
C VAL A 6 -32.04 17.68 10.67
N LEU A 7 -33.08 17.89 9.93
CA LEU A 7 -33.20 17.39 8.55
C LEU A 7 -32.10 17.95 7.63
N PRO A 8 -31.85 19.24 7.59
CA PRO A 8 -30.79 19.74 6.72
C PRO A 8 -29.39 19.29 7.16
N VAL A 9 -29.18 19.11 8.46
CA VAL A 9 -27.86 18.63 8.92
C VAL A 9 -27.68 17.18 8.48
N LEU A 10 -28.72 16.36 8.62
CA LEU A 10 -28.67 14.98 8.14
C LEU A 10 -28.50 14.93 6.64
N ALA A 11 -29.21 15.80 5.91
CA ALA A 11 -29.10 15.85 4.46
C ALA A 11 -27.69 16.25 4.04
N HIS A 12 -27.10 17.23 4.72
CA HIS A 12 -25.74 17.65 4.43
C HIS A 12 -24.72 16.56 4.79
N SER A 13 -24.95 15.84 5.88
CA SER A 13 -24.05 14.75 6.26
C SER A 13 -24.13 13.60 5.28
N VAL A 14 -25.33 13.28 4.81
CA VAL A 14 -25.51 12.22 3.82
C VAL A 14 -24.90 12.66 2.48
N LEU A 15 -25.10 13.93 2.11
CA LEU A 15 -24.53 14.44 0.88
C LEU A 15 -23.02 14.46 0.95
N ALA A 16 -22.46 14.87 2.09
CA ALA A 16 -21.02 14.86 2.30
C ALA A 16 -20.47 13.44 2.26
N ALA A 17 -21.18 12.48 2.85
CA ALA A 17 -20.79 11.09 2.79
C ALA A 17 -20.87 10.54 1.37
N LEU A 18 -21.89 10.95 0.61
CA LEU A 18 -22.02 10.54 -0.77
C LEU A 18 -20.91 11.16 -1.63
N VAL A 19 -20.58 12.40 -1.38
CA VAL A 19 -19.50 13.06 -2.10
C VAL A 19 -18.17 12.42 -1.75
N LEU A 20 -17.98 12.06 -0.48
CA LEU A 20 -16.76 11.38 -0.08
C LEU A 20 -16.68 9.97 -0.67
N SER A 21 -17.83 9.30 -0.78
CA SER A 21 -17.84 7.97 -1.38
C SER A 21 -17.71 8.04 -2.90
N ALA A 22 -17.96 9.20 -3.49
CA ALA A 22 -17.80 9.36 -4.93
C ALA A 22 -16.36 9.69 -5.32
N ALA A 23 -15.47 9.95 -4.34
CA ALA A 23 -14.06 10.16 -4.67
C ALA A 23 -13.49 8.83 -5.13
N GLN A 24 -13.21 8.72 -6.41
CA GLN A 24 -12.70 7.47 -6.95
C GLN A 24 -11.28 7.24 -6.49
N GLU A 25 -11.01 6.05 -5.99
CA GLU A 25 -9.66 5.67 -5.65
C GLU A 25 -8.82 5.61 -6.91
N PRO A 26 -7.56 5.98 -6.86
CA PRO A 26 -6.71 5.83 -8.03
C PRO A 26 -6.63 4.37 -8.47
N VAL A 27 -6.73 4.16 -9.78
CA VAL A 27 -6.68 2.84 -10.38
C VAL A 27 -5.37 2.74 -11.14
N PRO A 28 -4.65 1.62 -11.07
CA PRO A 28 -3.44 1.49 -11.88
C PRO A 28 -3.78 1.63 -13.36
N ARG A 29 -2.97 2.42 -14.07
CA ARG A 29 -3.24 2.61 -15.50
C ARG A 29 -3.10 1.29 -16.25
N VAL A 30 -2.05 0.51 -15.96
CA VAL A 30 -1.80 -0.76 -16.63
C VAL A 30 -1.71 -1.84 -15.56
N SER A 31 -2.42 -2.95 -15.77
CA SER A 31 -2.34 -4.11 -14.87
C SER A 31 -1.77 -5.28 -15.64
N LEU A 32 -0.67 -5.84 -15.13
CA LEU A 32 0.03 -6.94 -15.77
C LEU A 32 -0.13 -8.20 -14.93
N PRO A 33 -0.66 -9.27 -15.50
CA PRO A 33 -0.88 -10.50 -14.72
C PRO A 33 0.42 -11.23 -14.42
N TYR A 34 0.32 -12.26 -13.61
CA TYR A 34 1.45 -13.08 -13.25
C TYR A 34 2.05 -13.71 -14.53
N ASP A 35 3.35 -13.64 -14.62
CA ASP A 35 4.12 -14.15 -15.77
C ASP A 35 3.76 -13.47 -17.10
N SER A 36 3.39 -12.22 -17.08
CA SER A 36 3.17 -11.46 -18.31
C SER A 36 4.48 -11.33 -19.08
N GLU A 37 4.42 -11.55 -20.38
CA GLU A 37 5.60 -11.38 -21.23
C GLU A 37 5.96 -9.91 -21.41
N GLU A 38 5.05 -9.01 -21.09
CA GLU A 38 5.25 -7.58 -21.30
C GLU A 38 6.07 -6.93 -20.20
N ARG A 39 6.31 -7.63 -19.11
CA ARG A 39 7.11 -7.09 -18.03
C ARG A 39 7.97 -8.23 -17.49
N ILE A 40 9.26 -8.17 -17.71
CA ILE A 40 10.16 -9.24 -17.32
C ILE A 40 10.38 -9.18 -15.80
N VAL A 41 9.91 -10.19 -15.11
CA VAL A 41 10.13 -10.38 -13.68
C VAL A 41 11.00 -11.62 -13.52
N GLN A 42 12.24 -11.42 -13.05
CA GLN A 42 13.11 -12.55 -12.77
C GLN A 42 12.80 -13.03 -11.36
N ARG A 43 12.61 -14.32 -11.17
CA ARG A 43 12.32 -14.88 -9.85
C ARG A 43 13.39 -15.87 -9.45
N PHE A 44 13.74 -15.87 -8.18
CA PHE A 44 14.75 -16.75 -7.65
C PHE A 44 14.15 -17.53 -6.49
N GLU A 45 14.25 -18.85 -6.58
CA GLU A 45 13.80 -19.74 -5.52
C GLU A 45 14.96 -20.68 -5.22
N VAL A 46 15.28 -20.85 -3.94
CA VAL A 46 16.30 -21.77 -3.51
C VAL A 46 15.59 -23.02 -3.02
N PRO A 47 15.92 -24.21 -3.56
CA PRO A 47 15.20 -25.43 -3.15
C PRO A 47 15.28 -25.65 -1.64
N GLY A 48 14.14 -25.92 -1.03
CA GLY A 48 14.05 -26.18 0.40
C GLY A 48 14.06 -24.93 1.29
N VAL A 49 14.06 -23.73 0.69
CA VAL A 49 14.11 -22.47 1.45
C VAL A 49 12.78 -21.75 1.30
N THR A 50 12.23 -21.28 2.42
CA THR A 50 10.99 -20.53 2.42
C THR A 50 11.10 -19.32 3.35
N ASN A 51 10.13 -18.45 3.30
CA ASN A 51 10.02 -17.28 4.16
C ASN A 51 11.23 -16.36 3.99
N TYR A 52 11.30 -15.77 2.80
CA TYR A 52 12.35 -14.81 2.49
C TYR A 52 11.95 -13.49 3.16
N THR A 53 12.57 -13.18 4.28
CA THR A 53 12.11 -12.11 5.15
C THR A 53 13.08 -10.95 5.30
N ALA A 54 14.28 -11.05 4.77
CA ALA A 54 15.26 -9.95 4.86
C ALA A 54 16.01 -9.83 3.55
N LEU A 55 16.25 -8.61 3.11
CA LEU A 55 16.97 -8.31 1.88
C LEU A 55 18.03 -7.26 2.17
N LEU A 56 19.21 -7.43 1.62
CA LEU A 56 20.29 -6.45 1.73
C LEU A 56 21.13 -6.48 0.46
N LEU A 57 21.35 -5.31 -0.13
CA LEU A 57 22.15 -5.23 -1.34
C LEU A 57 23.57 -4.83 -1.00
N SER A 58 24.55 -5.41 -1.66
CA SER A 58 25.94 -5.00 -1.48
C SER A 58 26.10 -3.56 -2.01
N PRO A 59 27.14 -2.84 -1.55
CA PRO A 59 27.29 -1.45 -1.98
C PRO A 59 27.44 -1.26 -3.48
N ASP A 60 28.08 -2.23 -4.16
CA ASP A 60 28.26 -2.15 -5.60
C ASP A 60 27.07 -2.74 -6.38
N GLY A 61 26.06 -3.23 -5.69
CA GLY A 61 24.87 -3.81 -6.33
C GLY A 61 25.10 -5.19 -6.94
N SER A 62 26.26 -5.79 -6.78
CA SER A 62 26.57 -7.07 -7.43
C SER A 62 26.01 -8.28 -6.71
N THR A 63 25.73 -8.16 -5.41
CA THR A 63 25.27 -9.26 -4.58
C THR A 63 24.02 -8.87 -3.80
N LEU A 64 23.01 -9.71 -3.85
CA LEU A 64 21.84 -9.56 -3.01
C LEU A 64 21.92 -10.60 -1.91
N TYR A 65 21.95 -10.16 -0.66
CA TYR A 65 21.93 -11.04 0.50
C TYR A 65 20.48 -11.19 0.94
N VAL A 66 20.05 -12.43 1.15
CA VAL A 66 18.65 -12.71 1.48
C VAL A 66 18.63 -13.57 2.75
N GLY A 67 17.86 -13.14 3.73
CA GLY A 67 17.63 -13.92 4.93
C GLY A 67 16.28 -14.61 4.85
N ALA A 68 16.25 -15.88 5.21
CA ALA A 68 15.05 -16.69 5.10
C ALA A 68 14.91 -17.57 6.36
N ARG A 69 14.10 -18.61 6.27
CA ARG A 69 13.93 -19.52 7.40
C ARG A 69 15.13 -20.46 7.45
N GLU A 70 15.92 -20.37 8.51
CA GLU A 70 17.07 -21.24 8.82
C GLU A 70 18.26 -21.05 7.88
N VAL A 71 18.21 -20.09 6.96
CA VAL A 71 19.30 -19.96 5.99
C VAL A 71 19.41 -18.52 5.50
N LEU A 72 20.63 -18.12 5.17
CA LEU A 72 20.88 -16.90 4.41
C LEU A 72 21.54 -17.29 3.10
N VAL A 73 21.25 -16.55 2.04
CA VAL A 73 21.87 -16.81 0.74
C VAL A 73 22.43 -15.52 0.17
N ALA A 74 23.49 -15.66 -0.62
CA ALA A 74 24.07 -14.55 -1.36
C ALA A 74 23.89 -14.84 -2.86
N ILE A 75 23.19 -13.97 -3.56
CA ILE A 75 22.80 -14.17 -4.95
C ILE A 75 23.50 -13.13 -5.82
N ASN A 76 24.08 -13.57 -6.92
CA ASN A 76 24.67 -12.65 -7.88
C ASN A 76 23.54 -11.97 -8.66
N THR A 77 23.47 -10.65 -8.59
CA THR A 77 22.37 -9.92 -9.19
C THR A 77 22.39 -9.95 -10.72
N SER A 78 23.55 -10.23 -11.32
CA SER A 78 23.64 -10.36 -12.79
C SER A 78 23.13 -11.69 -13.28
N HIS A 79 23.02 -12.68 -12.41
CA HIS A 79 22.56 -14.01 -12.77
C HIS A 79 21.36 -14.40 -11.91
N PHE A 80 20.36 -13.55 -11.90
CA PHE A 80 19.19 -13.70 -11.03
C PHE A 80 18.16 -14.54 -11.77
N GLN A 81 18.38 -15.84 -11.78
CA GLN A 81 17.48 -16.76 -12.48
C GLN A 81 17.45 -18.09 -11.76
N PRO A 82 16.39 -18.87 -11.89
CA PRO A 82 16.30 -20.16 -11.22
C PRO A 82 17.45 -21.06 -11.64
N GLY A 83 18.04 -21.75 -10.66
CA GLY A 83 19.14 -22.66 -10.91
C GLY A 83 20.51 -22.03 -10.94
N ALA A 84 20.61 -20.71 -10.85
CA ALA A 84 21.91 -20.05 -10.77
C ALA A 84 22.59 -20.42 -9.44
N PRO A 85 23.92 -20.58 -9.42
CA PRO A 85 24.60 -20.93 -8.18
C PRO A 85 24.52 -19.82 -7.16
N VAL A 86 24.32 -20.20 -5.89
CA VAL A 86 24.28 -19.24 -4.80
C VAL A 86 25.15 -19.73 -3.67
N ARG A 87 25.66 -18.82 -2.85
CA ARG A 87 26.34 -19.19 -1.62
C ARG A 87 25.26 -19.29 -0.54
N ARG A 88 25.31 -20.38 0.22
CA ARG A 88 24.34 -20.62 1.29
C ARG A 88 25.04 -20.58 2.64
N LEU A 89 24.38 -20.02 3.61
CA LEU A 89 24.83 -19.98 4.98
C LEU A 89 23.71 -20.53 5.85
N LEU A 90 23.90 -21.74 6.39
CA LEU A 90 22.88 -22.35 7.22
C LEU A 90 23.03 -21.81 8.64
N TRP A 91 21.93 -21.39 9.22
CA TRP A 91 21.91 -20.92 10.60
C TRP A 91 20.58 -21.36 11.22
N SER A 92 20.58 -22.59 11.74
CA SER A 92 19.40 -23.15 12.37
C SER A 92 19.36 -22.81 13.84
N ALA A 93 18.18 -22.78 14.40
CA ALA A 93 18.05 -22.69 15.84
C ALA A 93 18.54 -23.96 16.48
N ASP A 94 19.17 -23.81 17.65
CA ASP A 94 19.69 -24.92 18.43
C ASP A 94 18.56 -25.86 18.80
N GLU A 95 18.80 -27.15 18.78
CA GLU A 95 17.78 -28.17 19.10
C GLU A 95 17.20 -28.00 20.51
N GLU A 96 18.01 -27.56 21.45
CA GLU A 96 17.52 -27.29 22.79
C GLU A 96 16.55 -26.11 22.78
N LYS A 97 16.85 -25.07 22.03
CA LYS A 97 15.97 -23.94 21.93
C LYS A 97 14.67 -24.34 21.23
N LYS A 98 14.74 -25.22 20.24
CA LYS A 98 13.52 -25.71 19.58
C LYS A 98 12.65 -26.49 20.57
N ARG A 99 13.26 -27.35 21.40
CA ARG A 99 12.50 -28.09 22.41
C ARG A 99 11.85 -27.15 23.41
N GLN A 100 12.59 -26.13 23.86
CA GLN A 100 12.06 -25.15 24.80
C GLN A 100 10.90 -24.35 24.17
N CYS A 101 10.99 -24.06 22.90
CA CYS A 101 9.95 -23.34 22.18
C CYS A 101 8.65 -24.16 22.19
N VAL A 102 8.74 -25.44 21.85
CA VAL A 102 7.59 -26.34 21.88
C VAL A 102 7.06 -26.50 23.31
N PHE A 103 7.94 -26.61 24.27
CA PHE A 103 7.53 -26.76 25.66
C PHE A 103 6.75 -25.54 26.13
N LYS A 104 7.08 -24.35 25.62
CA LYS A 104 6.39 -23.12 25.98
C LYS A 104 5.09 -22.93 25.17
N GLY A 105 4.66 -23.94 24.45
CA GLY A 105 3.36 -23.92 23.77
C GLY A 105 3.36 -23.38 22.36
N LYS A 106 4.55 -23.24 21.74
CA LYS A 106 4.61 -22.73 20.38
C LYS A 106 4.56 -23.89 19.37
N ASP A 107 4.10 -23.57 18.16
CA ASP A 107 3.94 -24.58 17.11
C ASP A 107 5.30 -24.97 16.56
N PRO A 108 5.67 -26.26 16.61
CA PRO A 108 6.99 -26.68 16.14
C PRO A 108 7.21 -26.49 14.65
N GLN A 109 6.16 -26.53 13.84
CA GLN A 109 6.30 -26.40 12.39
C GLN A 109 6.33 -24.93 11.95
N ARG A 110 5.61 -24.07 12.65
CA ARG A 110 5.50 -22.68 12.25
C ARG A 110 6.42 -21.75 13.03
N ASP A 111 6.50 -21.94 14.34
CA ASP A 111 7.15 -20.96 15.21
C ASP A 111 8.57 -21.25 15.61
N CYS A 112 8.93 -22.53 15.68
CA CYS A 112 10.17 -22.93 16.36
C CYS A 112 11.32 -23.14 15.39
N HIS A 113 11.54 -22.15 14.54
CA HIS A 113 12.65 -22.13 13.61
C HIS A 113 13.40 -20.81 13.77
N ASN A 114 14.51 -20.69 13.10
CA ASN A 114 15.22 -19.42 13.05
C ASN A 114 14.79 -18.65 11.81
N TYR A 115 13.93 -17.66 11.96
CA TYR A 115 13.54 -16.77 10.87
C TYR A 115 14.44 -15.54 10.94
N ILE A 116 15.15 -15.27 9.86
CA ILE A 116 16.05 -14.11 9.81
C ILE A 116 15.19 -12.86 9.69
N LYS A 117 15.23 -12.00 10.68
CA LYS A 117 14.39 -10.80 10.72
C LYS A 117 15.18 -9.52 10.49
N MET A 118 16.50 -9.59 10.55
CA MET A 118 17.34 -8.41 10.39
C MET A 118 18.61 -8.81 9.65
N LEU A 119 18.98 -8.01 8.65
CA LEU A 119 20.21 -8.22 7.91
C LEU A 119 20.73 -6.85 7.51
N LEU A 120 21.82 -6.40 8.12
CA LEU A 120 22.34 -5.05 7.92
C LEU A 120 23.83 -5.08 7.67
N ARG A 121 24.32 -4.07 6.99
CA ARG A 121 25.75 -3.94 6.78
C ARG A 121 26.35 -3.27 8.00
N LEU A 122 27.34 -3.92 8.61
CA LEU A 122 28.01 -3.37 9.77
C LEU A 122 29.21 -2.52 9.34
N ASN A 123 30.05 -3.09 8.48
CA ASN A 123 31.22 -2.39 7.95
C ASN A 123 31.61 -3.03 6.62
N SER A 124 32.81 -2.75 6.12
CA SER A 124 33.23 -3.26 4.82
C SER A 124 33.46 -4.77 4.80
N THR A 125 33.65 -5.40 5.96
CA THR A 125 33.99 -6.81 6.04
C THR A 125 32.92 -7.69 6.65
N HIS A 126 31.94 -7.10 7.34
CA HIS A 126 30.96 -7.86 8.10
C HIS A 126 29.53 -7.36 7.92
N LEU A 127 28.60 -8.31 7.93
CA LEU A 127 27.17 -8.02 8.04
C LEU A 127 26.73 -8.41 9.45
N TYR A 128 25.69 -7.78 9.92
CA TYR A 128 25.08 -8.07 11.22
C TYR A 128 23.68 -8.62 10.96
N THR A 129 23.35 -9.76 11.54
CA THR A 129 22.08 -10.41 11.31
C THR A 129 21.48 -10.87 12.62
N CYS A 130 20.15 -10.86 12.70
CA CYS A 130 19.45 -11.39 13.86
C CYS A 130 18.27 -12.22 13.38
N GLY A 131 17.95 -13.24 14.14
CA GLY A 131 16.84 -14.11 13.85
C GLY A 131 16.07 -14.49 15.10
N THR A 132 14.90 -15.09 14.91
CA THR A 132 14.03 -15.45 16.04
C THR A 132 14.55 -16.66 16.82
N CYS A 133 15.34 -17.50 16.20
CA CYS A 133 15.98 -18.66 16.84
C CYS A 133 15.04 -19.44 17.77
N ALA A 134 13.88 -19.82 17.24
CA ALA A 134 12.86 -20.58 17.96
C ALA A 134 12.39 -19.83 19.23
N PHE A 135 11.88 -18.61 19.02
CA PHE A 135 11.36 -17.75 20.10
C PHE A 135 12.43 -17.44 21.15
N SER A 136 13.67 -17.39 20.73
CA SER A 136 14.80 -17.02 21.59
C SER A 136 15.79 -16.21 20.74
N PRO A 137 15.46 -14.97 20.40
CA PRO A 137 16.21 -14.23 19.38
C PRO A 137 17.67 -14.07 19.69
N ALA A 138 18.49 -14.18 18.66
CA ALA A 138 19.93 -14.04 18.76
C ALA A 138 20.45 -13.30 17.53
N CYS A 139 21.60 -12.66 17.70
CA CYS A 139 22.26 -11.94 16.63
C CYS A 139 23.66 -12.50 16.41
N ALA A 140 24.17 -12.35 15.19
CA ALA A 140 25.45 -12.90 14.80
C ALA A 140 26.11 -12.01 13.76
N TYR A 141 27.41 -12.24 13.55
CA TYR A 141 28.20 -11.52 12.56
C TYR A 141 28.50 -12.44 11.38
N ILE A 142 28.40 -11.92 10.17
CA ILE A 142 28.70 -12.68 8.97
C ILE A 142 29.93 -12.06 8.32
N ASN A 143 30.95 -12.89 8.07
CA ASN A 143 32.11 -12.45 7.30
C ASN A 143 31.72 -12.41 5.84
N VAL A 144 31.84 -11.26 5.19
CA VAL A 144 31.37 -11.06 3.81
C VAL A 144 32.20 -11.91 2.83
N GLN A 145 33.50 -11.96 3.04
CA GLN A 145 34.37 -12.64 2.09
C GLN A 145 34.08 -14.14 2.03
N HIS A 146 33.94 -14.77 3.17
CA HIS A 146 33.72 -16.23 3.24
C HIS A 146 32.22 -16.58 3.31
N PHE A 147 31.37 -15.62 3.52
CA PHE A 147 29.94 -15.76 3.74
C PHE A 147 29.69 -16.84 4.81
N SER A 148 30.24 -16.61 5.97
CA SER A 148 30.16 -17.53 7.10
C SER A 148 29.96 -16.77 8.40
N LEU A 149 29.34 -17.42 9.38
CA LEU A 149 29.16 -16.82 10.70
C LEU A 149 30.51 -16.78 11.45
N GLU A 150 30.72 -15.68 12.14
CA GLU A 150 31.93 -15.57 12.98
C GLU A 150 31.83 -16.52 14.15
N ARG A 151 32.95 -17.10 14.50
CA ARG A 151 33.02 -18.09 15.58
C ARG A 151 34.05 -17.67 16.62
N ASP A 152 33.87 -18.16 17.83
CA ASP A 152 34.83 -17.89 18.91
C ASP A 152 36.03 -18.83 18.79
N THR A 153 36.96 -18.71 19.72
CA THR A 153 38.19 -19.53 19.70
C THR A 153 37.91 -21.01 19.84
N SER A 154 36.77 -21.40 20.39
CA SER A 154 36.41 -22.82 20.53
C SER A 154 35.68 -23.34 19.27
N GLY A 155 35.45 -22.52 18.27
CA GLY A 155 34.76 -22.93 17.08
C GLY A 155 33.24 -22.80 17.14
N LYS A 156 32.70 -22.23 18.20
CA LYS A 156 31.27 -22.07 18.37
C LYS A 156 30.84 -20.71 17.77
N VAL A 157 29.68 -20.68 17.18
CA VAL A 157 29.18 -19.43 16.59
C VAL A 157 29.09 -18.33 17.67
N LEU A 158 29.60 -17.16 17.34
CA LEU A 158 29.59 -16.03 18.25
C LEU A 158 28.22 -15.40 18.23
N LEU A 159 27.43 -15.60 19.24
CA LEU A 159 26.06 -15.09 19.31
C LEU A 159 25.91 -13.99 20.34
N GLU A 160 25.11 -13.02 20.01
CA GLU A 160 24.71 -11.98 20.94
C GLU A 160 23.22 -12.11 21.23
N ASP A 161 22.79 -11.61 22.38
CA ASP A 161 21.39 -11.64 22.75
C ASP A 161 20.60 -10.76 21.79
N GLY A 162 19.55 -11.30 21.19
CA GLY A 162 18.70 -10.57 20.26
C GLY A 162 17.56 -9.81 20.92
N LYS A 163 17.41 -9.89 22.23
CA LYS A 163 16.33 -9.21 22.91
C LYS A 163 16.44 -7.71 22.67
N GLY A 164 15.34 -7.08 22.24
CA GLY A 164 15.35 -5.67 21.92
C GLY A 164 15.88 -5.33 20.55
N ARG A 165 16.44 -6.31 19.84
CA ARG A 165 16.98 -6.11 18.49
C ARG A 165 16.12 -6.82 17.45
N CYS A 166 15.51 -7.93 17.83
CA CYS A 166 14.79 -8.80 16.93
C CYS A 166 13.62 -9.41 17.70
N PRO A 167 12.48 -9.63 17.07
CA PRO A 167 11.32 -10.16 17.81
C PRO A 167 11.48 -11.64 18.12
N PHE A 168 10.74 -12.10 19.11
CA PHE A 168 10.66 -13.51 19.45
C PHE A 168 9.77 -14.23 18.42
N ASP A 169 8.64 -13.59 18.06
CA ASP A 169 7.63 -14.16 17.17
C ASP A 169 7.99 -13.84 15.73
N PRO A 170 8.11 -14.83 14.85
CA PRO A 170 8.44 -14.55 13.45
C PRO A 170 7.39 -13.72 12.72
N GLU A 171 6.16 -13.66 13.23
CA GLU A 171 5.11 -12.87 12.58
C GLU A 171 5.15 -11.39 12.98
N TYR A 172 5.91 -11.03 14.01
CA TYR A 172 5.94 -9.65 14.47
C TYR A 172 6.72 -8.79 13.48
N ARG A 173 6.17 -7.63 13.14
CA ARG A 173 6.83 -6.70 12.23
C ARG A 173 7.76 -5.78 13.01
N SER A 174 9.02 -5.76 12.63
CA SER A 174 10.05 -4.97 13.29
C SER A 174 10.87 -4.24 12.23
N THR A 175 11.66 -3.28 12.67
CA THR A 175 12.52 -2.53 11.78
C THR A 175 13.83 -2.20 12.49
N ALA A 176 14.90 -2.03 11.73
CA ALA A 176 16.18 -1.68 12.30
C ALA A 176 17.06 -0.98 11.29
N VAL A 177 17.95 -0.14 11.78
CA VAL A 177 18.91 0.55 10.93
C VAL A 177 20.24 0.62 11.71
N MET A 178 21.36 0.48 10.99
CA MET A 178 22.68 0.57 11.58
C MET A 178 23.26 1.94 11.24
N VAL A 179 23.65 2.71 12.26
CA VAL A 179 24.18 4.05 12.08
C VAL A 179 25.51 4.16 12.82
N ASP A 180 26.59 4.27 12.06
CA ASP A 180 27.94 4.41 12.61
C ASP A 180 28.25 3.33 13.66
N GLY A 181 27.89 2.11 13.38
CA GLY A 181 28.17 0.99 14.26
C GLY A 181 27.18 0.80 15.41
N GLU A 182 26.19 1.69 15.54
CA GLU A 182 25.17 1.55 16.56
C GLU A 182 23.89 1.06 15.90
N LEU A 183 23.22 0.12 16.56
CA LEU A 183 21.98 -0.44 16.05
C LEU A 183 20.78 0.26 16.68
N TYR A 184 19.87 0.73 15.84
CA TYR A 184 18.60 1.30 16.27
C TYR A 184 17.51 0.35 15.78
N ALA A 185 16.72 -0.19 16.70
CA ALA A 185 15.70 -1.18 16.35
C ALA A 185 14.36 -0.87 17.00
N GLY A 186 13.28 -1.06 16.26
CA GLY A 186 11.93 -1.01 16.78
C GLY A 186 11.35 -2.41 16.75
N THR A 187 11.02 -2.97 17.91
CA THR A 187 10.56 -4.35 18.01
C THR A 187 9.85 -4.56 19.36
N VAL A 188 9.66 -5.82 19.75
CA VAL A 188 9.21 -6.18 21.09
C VAL A 188 10.35 -6.87 21.80
N SER A 189 10.45 -6.64 23.10
CA SER A 189 11.60 -7.13 23.88
C SER A 189 11.29 -8.34 24.75
N ASN A 190 10.08 -8.92 24.65
CA ASN A 190 9.75 -10.05 25.50
C ASN A 190 9.05 -11.17 24.72
N PHE A 191 9.00 -12.33 25.34
CA PHE A 191 8.44 -13.53 24.73
C PHE A 191 6.94 -13.36 24.40
N GLN A 192 6.20 -12.67 25.25
CA GLN A 192 4.78 -12.49 25.06
C GLN A 192 4.45 -11.48 23.95
N GLY A 193 5.43 -10.69 23.55
CA GLY A 193 5.20 -9.70 22.49
C GLY A 193 4.40 -8.48 22.93
N ASN A 194 4.36 -8.20 24.23
CA ASN A 194 3.59 -7.08 24.75
C ASN A 194 4.47 -6.00 25.39
N GLU A 195 5.78 -6.03 25.13
CA GLU A 195 6.69 -4.99 25.57
C GLU A 195 7.40 -4.40 24.35
N PRO A 196 6.69 -3.57 23.58
CA PRO A 196 7.33 -2.95 22.42
C PRO A 196 8.35 -1.91 22.84
N THR A 197 9.38 -1.72 22.04
CA THR A 197 10.44 -0.82 22.39
C THR A 197 11.16 -0.30 21.15
N ILE A 198 11.66 0.92 21.24
CA ILE A 198 12.67 1.43 20.32
C ILE A 198 13.98 1.42 21.11
N TYR A 199 15.00 0.79 20.53
CA TYR A 199 16.17 0.36 21.29
C TYR A 199 17.39 0.80 20.52
N ARG A 200 18.34 1.43 21.20
CA ARG A 200 19.67 1.70 20.64
C ARG A 200 20.69 0.86 21.42
N SER A 201 21.41 0.03 20.72
CA SER A 201 22.39 -0.84 21.36
C SER A 201 23.75 -0.71 20.69
N GLN A 202 24.81 -0.89 21.47
CA GLN A 202 26.15 -0.82 20.96
C GLN A 202 27.03 -1.69 21.85
N GLU A 203 28.04 -2.29 21.24
CA GLU A 203 28.83 -3.22 21.93
C GLU A 203 29.50 -2.71 23.21
N SER A 204 29.91 -1.48 23.21
CA SER A 204 30.68 -0.94 24.33
C SER A 204 29.97 0.17 25.10
N ARG A 205 28.71 0.44 24.77
CA ARG A 205 28.03 1.53 25.44
C ARG A 205 26.74 1.07 26.10
N ILE A 206 26.24 1.90 26.98
CA ILE A 206 24.98 1.62 27.66
C ILE A 206 23.85 1.58 26.64
N THR A 207 23.07 0.53 26.70
CA THR A 207 21.90 0.38 25.80
C THR A 207 20.80 1.34 26.22
N LEU A 208 20.20 2.00 25.27
CA LEU A 208 19.10 2.92 25.52
C LEU A 208 17.82 2.34 24.94
N LYS A 209 16.71 2.53 25.64
CA LYS A 209 15.42 2.07 25.15
C LYS A 209 14.32 3.06 25.58
N THR A 210 13.19 3.00 24.87
CA THR A 210 12.08 3.85 25.21
C THR A 210 11.44 3.40 26.53
N GLU A 211 10.91 4.37 27.27
CA GLU A 211 10.18 4.08 28.47
C GLU A 211 8.77 3.61 28.10
N ASN A 212 8.25 2.68 28.82
CA ASN A 212 6.89 2.21 28.61
C ASN A 212 5.92 3.34 28.99
N SER A 213 4.96 3.58 28.15
CA SER A 213 3.98 4.62 28.36
C SER A 213 2.61 4.09 27.95
N LEU A 214 1.57 4.55 28.62
CA LEU A 214 0.22 4.18 28.22
C LEU A 214 -0.27 5.06 27.07
N ASN A 215 0.47 6.08 26.72
CA ASN A 215 0.03 7.05 25.73
C ASN A 215 0.51 6.73 24.31
N TRP A 216 1.56 5.97 24.16
CA TRP A 216 2.08 5.64 22.84
C TRP A 216 2.93 4.37 22.92
N LEU A 217 3.21 3.82 21.75
CA LEU A 217 4.05 2.63 21.61
C LEU A 217 3.49 1.46 22.45
N GLN A 218 2.17 1.27 22.36
CA GLN A 218 1.52 0.20 23.12
C GLN A 218 1.36 -1.06 22.28
N ASP A 219 0.94 -0.93 21.03
CA ASP A 219 0.76 -2.07 20.16
C ASP A 219 1.26 -1.71 18.76
N PRO A 220 2.51 -1.26 18.64
CA PRO A 220 3.00 -0.77 17.35
C PRO A 220 3.18 -1.88 16.32
N VAL A 221 2.87 -1.55 15.06
CA VAL A 221 3.23 -2.36 13.92
C VAL A 221 4.26 -1.50 13.18
N PHE A 222 5.53 -1.85 13.27
CA PHE A 222 6.58 -1.06 12.67
C PHE A 222 6.56 -1.23 11.15
N VAL A 223 6.65 -0.12 10.44
CA VAL A 223 6.62 -0.10 8.99
C VAL A 223 8.01 0.12 8.41
N GLY A 224 8.81 0.91 9.08
CA GLY A 224 10.16 1.19 8.60
C GLY A 224 10.91 2.14 9.49
N SER A 225 12.18 2.37 9.15
CA SER A 225 13.02 3.31 9.86
C SER A 225 13.96 3.99 8.86
N ALA A 226 14.42 5.18 9.19
CA ALA A 226 15.29 5.94 8.31
C ALA A 226 16.24 6.80 9.13
N TYR A 227 17.47 6.91 8.67
CA TYR A 227 18.47 7.77 9.26
C TYR A 227 18.63 9.00 8.39
N LEU A 228 18.47 10.18 8.97
CA LEU A 228 18.64 11.43 8.26
C LEU A 228 19.75 12.27 8.87
N ARG A 229 20.64 12.73 8.06
CA ARG A 229 21.73 13.61 8.48
C ARG A 229 21.21 15.04 8.46
N GLU A 230 20.77 15.49 9.62
CA GLU A 230 20.15 16.82 9.73
C GLU A 230 20.99 17.81 10.50
N SER A 231 22.23 17.46 10.85
CA SER A 231 23.08 18.35 11.64
C SER A 231 23.45 19.61 10.87
N LEU A 232 23.52 20.72 11.58
CA LEU A 232 23.90 22.01 11.02
C LEU A 232 25.14 22.50 11.72
N PRO A 233 26.12 23.00 10.96
CA PRO A 233 26.11 23.15 9.51
C PRO A 233 26.18 21.83 8.77
N ALA A 234 25.78 21.85 7.52
CA ALA A 234 25.79 20.63 6.73
C ALA A 234 27.19 20.02 6.70
N GLY A 235 27.25 18.73 6.88
CA GLY A 235 28.54 18.06 6.88
C GLY A 235 29.23 18.03 8.25
N ASN A 236 28.56 18.41 9.30
CA ASN A 236 29.09 18.31 10.64
C ASN A 236 29.54 16.86 10.91
N PRO A 237 30.83 16.62 11.09
CA PRO A 237 31.31 15.24 11.23
C PRO A 237 30.85 14.53 12.49
N GLU A 238 30.46 15.30 13.52
CA GLU A 238 30.00 14.68 14.75
C GLU A 238 28.56 14.21 14.62
N GLY A 239 27.77 14.83 13.72
CA GLY A 239 26.39 14.40 13.50
C GLY A 239 25.49 14.55 14.71
N ASP A 240 25.73 15.59 15.52
CA ASP A 240 25.00 15.72 16.78
C ASP A 240 23.49 15.88 16.60
N ASP A 241 23.06 16.53 15.52
CA ASP A 241 21.66 16.76 15.30
C ASP A 241 21.06 15.76 14.31
N ASP A 242 21.79 14.70 13.96
CA ASP A 242 21.25 13.68 13.08
C ASP A 242 20.15 12.90 13.81
N LYS A 243 19.18 12.43 13.08
CA LYS A 243 18.00 11.78 13.64
C LYS A 243 17.73 10.42 13.00
N VAL A 244 17.19 9.52 13.80
CA VAL A 244 16.70 8.25 13.32
C VAL A 244 15.18 8.25 13.50
N TYR A 245 14.44 7.96 12.44
CA TYR A 245 13.00 7.99 12.45
C TYR A 245 12.45 6.58 12.40
N PHE A 246 11.39 6.33 13.18
CA PHE A 246 10.68 5.07 13.17
C PHE A 246 9.24 5.34 12.80
N PHE A 247 8.74 4.62 11.80
CA PHE A 247 7.39 4.78 11.30
C PHE A 247 6.59 3.54 11.73
N PHE A 248 5.45 3.77 12.33
CA PHE A 248 4.62 2.66 12.81
C PHE A 248 3.16 3.07 12.88
N SER A 249 2.29 2.08 13.00
CA SER A 249 0.88 2.34 13.27
C SER A 249 0.53 1.65 14.59
N GLU A 250 -0.42 2.18 15.31
CA GLU A 250 -0.87 1.57 16.54
C GLU A 250 -2.28 2.03 16.86
N THR A 251 -2.91 1.42 17.84
CA THR A 251 -4.23 1.85 18.28
C THR A 251 -4.09 3.20 18.99
N GLY A 252 -4.76 4.21 18.45
CA GLY A 252 -4.75 5.54 19.02
C GLY A 252 -5.77 5.66 20.13
N LYS A 253 -5.41 6.37 21.17
CA LYS A 253 -6.29 6.60 22.30
C LYS A 253 -6.67 8.06 22.42
N GLU A 254 -6.25 8.81 21.51
CA GLU A 254 -6.47 10.25 21.50
C GLU A 254 -7.93 10.65 21.28
N UNK A 255 -8.50 9.75 20.50
CA UNK A 255 -9.83 10.10 20.18
C UNK A 255 -10.80 9.59 21.19
N ASP A 256 -10.75 8.49 21.36
CA ASP A 256 -11.69 7.85 22.28
C ASP A 256 -11.11 6.54 22.74
N TYR A 257 -11.14 6.31 24.02
CA TYR A 257 -10.62 5.06 24.57
C TYR A 257 -11.43 3.85 24.09
N PHE A 258 -12.66 4.05 23.70
CA PHE A 258 -13.49 2.93 23.30
C PHE A 258 -13.45 2.67 21.79
N GLU A 259 -12.77 3.49 21.03
CA GLU A 259 -12.63 3.25 19.60
C GLU A 259 -11.25 2.69 19.31
N ASN A 260 -11.21 1.64 18.54
CA ASN A 260 -9.91 1.04 18.16
C ASN A 260 -9.43 1.64 16.83
N THR A 261 -9.32 2.94 16.81
CA THR A 261 -8.84 3.63 15.61
C THR A 261 -7.35 3.44 15.48
N ILE A 262 -6.91 2.98 14.32
CA ILE A 262 -5.49 2.81 14.05
C ILE A 262 -4.94 4.14 13.55
N VAL A 263 -3.87 4.61 14.16
CA VAL A 263 -3.24 5.87 13.78
C VAL A 263 -1.80 5.62 13.31
N SER A 264 -1.31 6.48 12.45
CA SER A 264 0.07 6.45 12.00
C SER A 264 0.91 7.35 12.87
N ARG A 265 2.09 6.87 13.24
CA ARG A 265 2.97 7.61 14.12
C ARG A 265 4.39 7.66 13.59
N ILE A 266 5.09 8.71 13.95
CA ILE A 266 6.49 8.89 13.63
C ILE A 266 7.23 9.18 14.94
N ALA A 267 8.18 8.33 15.29
CA ALA A 267 9.04 8.57 16.43
C ALA A 267 10.40 9.05 15.95
N ARG A 268 10.92 10.08 16.58
CA ARG A 268 12.22 10.66 16.21
C ARG A 268 13.20 10.46 17.34
N VAL A 269 14.28 9.75 17.04
CA VAL A 269 15.33 9.46 18.01
C VAL A 269 16.56 10.26 17.64
N CYS A 270 17.10 10.99 18.58
CA CYS A 270 18.27 11.81 18.33
C CYS A 270 19.55 11.01 18.52
N LYS A 271 20.44 11.12 17.55
CA LYS A 271 21.74 10.47 17.64
C LYS A 271 22.63 11.17 18.67
N CYS A 272 22.36 12.43 18.96
CA CYS A 272 23.23 13.29 19.74
C CYS A 272 23.33 13.04 21.22
N ILE A 273 22.53 12.13 21.73
CA ILE A 273 22.53 11.91 23.19
C ILE A 273 23.90 11.73 23.78
N THR A 274 24.80 11.06 23.11
CA THR A 274 26.09 10.78 23.68
C THR A 274 27.03 12.00 23.70
N SER A 275 27.00 12.82 22.68
CA SER A 275 27.91 13.96 22.69
C SER A 275 27.44 15.02 23.67
N HIS A 276 26.12 15.21 23.78
CA HIS A 276 25.60 16.21 24.70
C HIS A 276 25.78 15.74 26.14
N THR A 277 25.58 14.46 26.41
CA THR A 277 25.79 13.95 27.76
C THR A 277 27.28 14.05 28.11
N ARG A 278 28.16 13.92 27.12
CA ARG A 278 29.57 14.05 27.35
C ARG A 278 29.91 15.51 27.75
N HIS A 279 29.28 16.47 27.04
CA HIS A 279 29.51 17.88 27.27
C HIS A 279 28.98 18.26 28.66
N LEU A 280 27.86 17.75 29.08
CA LEU A 280 27.24 18.05 30.36
C LEU A 280 27.69 17.09 31.43
N LYS A 281 28.59 16.15 31.11
CA LYS A 281 29.08 15.15 32.02
C LYS A 281 27.97 14.30 32.63
N ILE A 282 26.90 14.06 31.82
CA ILE A 282 25.81 13.22 32.27
C ILE A 282 25.98 11.87 31.59
N ASN A 283 26.25 10.85 32.35
CA ASN A 283 26.48 9.54 31.78
C ASN A 283 25.32 8.59 31.90
N SER A 284 24.29 8.97 32.60
CA SER A 284 23.13 8.11 32.81
C SER A 284 21.92 8.98 33.13
N SER A 285 20.73 8.50 32.82
CA SER A 285 19.50 9.20 33.14
C SER A 285 19.36 9.37 34.67
N LEU A 286 20.04 8.56 35.45
CA LEU A 286 20.00 8.72 36.88
C LEU A 286 20.64 10.02 37.34
N GLN A 287 21.46 10.62 36.49
CA GLN A 287 22.10 11.88 36.83
C GLN A 287 21.25 13.09 36.45
N MET A 288 20.12 12.85 35.82
CA MET A 288 19.22 13.95 35.47
C MET A 288 18.30 14.26 36.64
N PRO A 289 18.00 15.53 36.87
CA PRO A 289 17.04 15.85 37.92
C PRO A 289 15.65 15.26 37.62
N ASP A 290 14.99 14.81 38.66
CA ASP A 290 13.64 14.19 38.49
C ASP A 290 12.69 15.15 37.78
N ARG A 291 12.84 16.44 37.98
CA ARG A 291 11.99 17.42 37.36
C ARG A 291 12.11 17.37 35.85
N VAL A 292 13.32 17.15 35.33
CA VAL A 292 13.57 17.06 33.91
C VAL A 292 12.98 15.77 33.39
N LEU A 293 13.19 14.66 34.08
CA LEU A 293 12.68 13.37 33.65
C LEU A 293 11.15 13.38 33.61
N ASN A 294 10.53 13.96 34.64
CA ASN A 294 9.08 14.02 34.66
C ASN A 294 8.53 14.94 33.56
N PHE A 295 9.21 16.05 33.32
CA PHE A 295 8.77 16.95 32.26
C PHE A 295 8.81 16.23 30.91
N ILE A 296 9.89 15.52 30.61
CA ILE A 296 10.02 14.82 29.35
C ILE A 296 8.94 13.73 29.23
N LYS A 297 8.70 13.01 30.32
CA LYS A 297 7.71 11.96 30.30
C LYS A 297 6.31 12.51 30.01
N ASP A 298 6.01 13.67 30.60
CA ASP A 298 4.67 14.26 30.44
C ASP A 298 4.51 15.03 29.13
N HIS A 299 5.60 15.33 28.45
CA HIS A 299 5.59 16.08 27.20
C HIS A 299 6.26 15.29 26.08
N PHE A 300 5.72 14.12 25.81
CA PHE A 300 6.32 13.21 24.84
C PHE A 300 6.03 13.57 23.38
N LEU A 301 5.02 14.39 23.15
CA LEU A 301 4.68 14.79 21.80
C LEU A 301 5.58 15.94 21.34
N MET A 302 5.83 16.01 20.06
CA MET A 302 6.63 17.09 19.51
C MET A 302 5.86 18.40 19.53
N ASP A 303 6.61 19.49 19.57
CA ASP A 303 6.05 20.83 19.58
C ASP A 303 5.13 21.07 18.40
N SER A 304 5.58 20.68 17.22
CA SER A 304 4.79 20.89 16.01
C SER A 304 4.34 19.54 15.47
N ALA A 305 3.06 19.39 15.32
CA ALA A 305 2.52 18.14 14.77
C ALA A 305 2.84 18.04 13.29
N VAL A 306 3.22 16.86 12.85
CA VAL A 306 3.38 16.60 11.42
C VAL A 306 1.99 16.31 10.88
N ARG A 307 1.53 17.14 9.97
CA ARG A 307 0.21 17.00 9.39
C ARG A 307 0.32 16.84 7.89
N SER A 308 -0.35 15.86 7.37
CA SER A 308 -0.35 15.60 5.94
C SER A 308 -1.64 14.91 5.56
N GLN A 309 -2.15 15.24 4.40
CA GLN A 309 -3.28 14.50 3.85
C GLN A 309 -2.73 13.20 3.26
N PRO A 310 -3.51 12.13 3.29
CA PRO A 310 -3.06 10.91 2.67
C PRO A 310 -2.77 11.13 1.19
N LEU A 311 -1.61 10.67 0.74
CA LEU A 311 -1.23 10.84 -0.64
C LEU A 311 -1.93 9.81 -1.53
N LEU A 312 -2.10 8.60 -1.03
CA LEU A 312 -2.69 7.51 -1.80
C LEU A 312 -3.48 6.60 -0.86
N LEU A 313 -4.73 6.36 -1.18
CA LEU A 313 -5.60 5.49 -0.40
C LEU A 313 -6.17 4.41 -1.28
N GLN A 314 -6.17 3.18 -0.77
CA GLN A 314 -6.76 2.03 -1.44
C GLN A 314 -7.61 1.26 -0.42
N SER A 315 -8.85 0.96 -0.76
CA SER A 315 -9.74 0.25 0.15
C SER A 315 -9.73 -1.26 -0.04
N ARG A 316 -9.30 -1.74 -1.20
CA ARG A 316 -9.39 -3.17 -1.51
C ARG A 316 -8.07 -3.92 -1.40
N LEU A 317 -7.00 -3.23 -1.08
CA LEU A 317 -5.71 -3.86 -0.87
C LEU A 317 -4.95 -3.09 0.20
N ARG A 318 -3.93 -3.71 0.74
CA ARG A 318 -3.14 -3.07 1.78
C ARG A 318 -1.71 -3.00 1.32
N TYR A 319 -1.11 -1.82 1.36
CA TYR A 319 0.30 -1.66 1.08
C TYR A 319 1.08 -2.05 2.33
N GLN A 320 2.05 -2.93 2.17
CA GLN A 320 2.86 -3.41 3.27
C GLN A 320 4.29 -2.90 3.21
N GLN A 321 4.78 -2.56 2.04
CA GLN A 321 6.15 -2.13 1.85
C GLN A 321 6.18 -0.95 0.90
N ILE A 322 7.09 -0.02 1.12
CA ILE A 322 7.26 1.12 0.23
C ILE A 322 8.75 1.37 -0.02
N GLY A 323 9.07 1.68 -1.26
CA GLY A 323 10.37 2.21 -1.63
C GLY A 323 10.15 3.47 -2.45
N VAL A 324 10.97 4.48 -2.25
CA VAL A 324 10.83 5.75 -2.95
C VAL A 324 12.12 6.07 -3.69
N HIS A 325 12.00 6.45 -4.95
CA HIS A 325 13.14 6.87 -5.74
C HIS A 325 12.83 8.23 -6.35
N ARG A 326 13.67 9.21 -6.04
CA ARG A 326 13.53 10.54 -6.65
C ARG A 326 14.32 10.54 -7.96
N THR A 327 13.68 10.83 -9.06
CA THR A 327 14.31 10.77 -10.36
C THR A 327 14.09 12.06 -11.13
N GLN A 328 15.04 12.40 -11.99
CA GLN A 328 14.94 13.57 -12.85
C GLN A 328 14.23 13.17 -14.13
N GLY A 329 13.06 13.74 -14.38
CA GLY A 329 12.40 13.63 -15.66
C GLY A 329 12.87 14.72 -16.61
N LEU A 330 12.24 14.84 -17.78
CA LEU A 330 12.66 15.87 -18.74
C LEU A 330 12.37 17.27 -18.23
N HIS A 331 11.25 17.46 -17.54
CA HIS A 331 10.81 18.79 -17.16
C HIS A 331 10.73 19.02 -15.66
N GLY A 332 11.19 18.10 -14.86
CA GLY A 332 11.16 18.23 -13.41
C GLY A 332 11.65 17.01 -12.71
N THR A 333 11.68 17.09 -11.39
CA THR A 333 12.09 16.00 -10.53
C THR A 333 10.84 15.36 -9.93
N TYR A 334 10.77 14.05 -9.93
CA TYR A 334 9.59 13.34 -9.50
C TYR A 334 9.93 12.26 -8.48
N ASP A 335 9.03 12.07 -7.52
CA ASP A 335 9.13 10.97 -6.57
C ASP A 335 8.32 9.80 -7.12
N VAL A 336 9.00 8.69 -7.37
CA VAL A 336 8.38 7.47 -7.83
C VAL A 336 8.27 6.52 -6.65
N LEU A 337 7.07 6.01 -6.41
CA LEU A 337 6.79 5.12 -5.30
C LEU A 337 6.64 3.70 -5.81
N PHE A 338 7.32 2.77 -5.15
CA PHE A 338 7.15 1.34 -5.40
C PHE A 338 6.48 0.76 -4.15
N LEU A 339 5.29 0.20 -4.30
CA LEU A 339 4.46 -0.21 -3.18
C LEU A 339 4.14 -1.70 -3.30
N GLY A 340 4.54 -2.45 -2.29
CA GLY A 340 4.25 -3.88 -2.24
C GLY A 340 2.96 -4.14 -1.49
N THR A 341 2.12 -5.01 -2.04
CA THR A 341 0.80 -5.26 -1.46
C THR A 341 0.76 -6.56 -0.68
N ASP A 342 -0.29 -6.69 0.11
CA ASP A 342 -0.52 -7.88 0.92
C ASP A 342 -0.96 -9.10 0.11
N ASP A 343 -1.24 -8.92 -1.19
CA ASP A 343 -1.64 -10.05 -2.03
C ASP A 343 -0.64 -10.31 -3.18
N GLY A 344 0.56 -9.78 -3.10
CA GLY A 344 1.63 -10.15 -4.03
C GLY A 344 1.78 -9.27 -5.25
N ARG A 345 1.25 -8.06 -5.22
CA ARG A 345 1.39 -7.12 -6.35
C ARG A 345 2.39 -6.01 -6.03
N LEU A 346 2.93 -5.43 -7.07
CA LEU A 346 3.75 -4.23 -6.97
C LEU A 346 3.04 -3.12 -7.71
N HIS A 347 2.80 -2.00 -7.04
CA HIS A 347 2.30 -0.80 -7.67
C HIS A 347 3.45 0.17 -7.83
N LYS A 348 3.58 0.73 -9.03
CA LYS A 348 4.54 1.80 -9.30
C LYS A 348 3.71 3.05 -9.52
N ALA A 349 3.99 4.08 -8.74
CA ALA A 349 3.21 5.31 -8.78
C ALA A 349 4.12 6.51 -8.82
N VAL A 350 3.61 7.63 -9.32
CA VAL A 350 4.37 8.87 -9.34
C VAL A 350 3.54 9.96 -8.67
N ARG A 351 4.22 10.77 -7.85
CA ARG A 351 3.59 11.90 -7.20
C ARG A 351 3.54 13.05 -8.19
N VAL A 352 2.36 13.61 -8.40
CA VAL A 352 2.15 14.75 -9.29
C VAL A 352 1.49 15.87 -8.47
N ASN A 353 1.34 17.06 -9.07
CA ASN A 353 0.84 18.20 -8.34
C ASN A 353 -0.54 17.99 -7.72
N HIS A 354 -1.38 17.22 -8.36
CA HIS A 354 -2.74 17.03 -7.90
C HIS A 354 -3.00 15.62 -7.31
N GLY A 355 -1.97 14.95 -6.88
CA GLY A 355 -2.15 13.64 -6.23
C GLY A 355 -1.14 12.61 -6.70
N VAL A 356 -1.61 11.40 -6.91
CA VAL A 356 -0.76 10.29 -7.31
C VAL A 356 -1.35 9.60 -8.52
N HIS A 357 -0.51 9.31 -9.49
CA HIS A 357 -0.88 8.52 -10.66
C HIS A 357 -0.22 7.14 -10.52
N ILE A 358 -0.99 6.07 -10.53
CA ILE A 358 -0.44 4.72 -10.46
C ILE A 358 -0.13 4.27 -11.89
N ILE A 359 1.16 4.21 -12.20
CA ILE A 359 1.62 3.93 -13.55
C ILE A 359 1.28 2.50 -13.94
N GLU A 360 1.60 1.55 -13.06
CA GLU A 360 1.37 0.14 -13.38
C GLU A 360 1.22 -0.70 -12.12
N GLU A 361 0.54 -1.82 -12.30
CA GLU A 361 0.39 -2.84 -11.28
C GLU A 361 0.96 -4.13 -11.87
N ILE A 362 1.92 -4.72 -11.19
CA ILE A 362 2.54 -5.96 -11.65
C ILE A 362 2.28 -7.03 -10.61
N ARG A 363 1.69 -8.15 -11.01
CA ARG A 363 1.53 -9.26 -10.08
C ARG A 363 2.87 -10.00 -10.03
N LEU A 364 3.59 -9.80 -8.93
CA LEU A 364 4.90 -10.42 -8.77
C LEU A 364 4.80 -11.86 -8.31
N PHE A 365 3.84 -12.15 -7.46
CA PHE A 365 3.72 -13.46 -6.82
C PHE A 365 2.29 -13.97 -6.92
N PRO A 366 2.08 -15.27 -6.80
CA PRO A 366 0.71 -15.81 -6.83
C PRO A 366 -0.13 -15.21 -5.70
N ALA A 367 -1.45 -15.22 -5.90
CA ALA A 367 -2.38 -14.69 -4.90
C ALA A 367 -2.17 -15.39 -3.56
N GLY A 368 -2.26 -14.62 -2.49
CA GLY A 368 -2.05 -15.15 -1.15
C GLY A 368 -0.60 -15.09 -0.68
N GLN A 369 0.32 -14.61 -1.50
CA GLN A 369 1.72 -14.46 -1.10
C GLN A 369 2.06 -12.98 -1.03
N PRO A 370 2.07 -12.39 0.16
CA PRO A 370 2.29 -10.95 0.28
C PRO A 370 3.74 -10.55 -0.02
N VAL A 371 3.92 -9.29 -0.35
CA VAL A 371 5.26 -8.73 -0.50
C VAL A 371 5.80 -8.46 0.91
N LEU A 372 6.69 -9.32 1.38
CA LEU A 372 7.20 -9.23 2.75
C LEU A 372 8.32 -8.21 2.88
N GLN A 373 9.10 -7.99 1.82
CA GLN A 373 10.19 -7.03 1.81
C GLN A 373 10.30 -6.41 0.44
N LEU A 374 10.76 -5.17 0.40
CA LEU A 374 10.97 -4.43 -0.83
C LEU A 374 12.27 -3.65 -0.72
N LEU A 375 13.11 -3.74 -1.72
CA LEU A 375 14.41 -3.08 -1.72
C LEU A 375 14.67 -2.50 -3.11
N LEU A 376 15.14 -1.26 -3.18
CA LEU A 376 15.45 -0.62 -4.45
C LEU A 376 16.95 -0.55 -4.68
N ASP A 377 17.39 -0.95 -5.86
CA ASP A 377 18.73 -0.66 -6.33
C ASP A 377 18.62 0.59 -7.22
N GLN A 378 18.89 1.74 -6.63
CA GLN A 378 18.67 2.99 -7.34
C GLN A 378 19.70 3.21 -8.43
N ASP A 379 20.90 2.64 -8.30
CA ASP A 379 21.93 2.81 -9.31
C ASP A 379 21.67 2.00 -10.57
N GLN A 380 21.17 0.78 -10.42
CA GLN A 380 20.89 -0.06 -11.56
C GLN A 380 19.42 -0.04 -11.99
N GLY A 381 18.56 0.63 -11.24
CA GLY A 381 17.15 0.72 -11.59
C GLY A 381 16.40 -0.59 -11.44
N LEU A 382 16.60 -1.29 -10.33
CA LEU A 382 15.96 -2.58 -10.07
C LEU A 382 15.21 -2.57 -8.76
N VAL A 383 14.06 -3.24 -8.73
CA VAL A 383 13.29 -3.48 -7.52
C VAL A 383 13.47 -4.94 -7.14
N TYR A 384 13.80 -5.20 -5.87
CA TYR A 384 13.81 -6.55 -5.33
C TYR A 384 12.64 -6.70 -4.36
N ALA A 385 11.89 -7.75 -4.49
CA ALA A 385 10.76 -8.04 -3.61
C ALA A 385 10.83 -9.48 -3.14
N ALA A 386 10.46 -9.74 -1.91
CA ALA A 386 10.53 -11.08 -1.34
C ALA A 386 9.16 -11.50 -0.83
N THR A 387 8.88 -12.78 -0.93
CA THR A 387 7.66 -13.36 -0.39
C THR A 387 8.01 -14.70 0.29
N TYR A 388 6.99 -15.50 0.60
CA TYR A 388 7.21 -16.77 1.27
C TYR A 388 8.01 -17.75 0.42
N THR A 389 7.85 -17.74 -0.90
CA THR A 389 8.43 -18.78 -1.75
C THR A 389 9.50 -18.31 -2.71
N ALA A 390 9.69 -17.00 -2.86
CA ALA A 390 10.58 -16.50 -3.91
C ALA A 390 11.07 -15.09 -3.64
N VAL A 391 12.09 -14.69 -4.37
CA VAL A 391 12.56 -13.31 -4.45
C VAL A 391 12.44 -12.89 -5.91
N ALA A 392 11.90 -11.71 -6.17
CA ALA A 392 11.71 -11.19 -7.52
C ALA A 392 12.66 -10.03 -7.77
N GLN A 393 13.13 -9.92 -9.02
CA GLN A 393 13.92 -8.79 -9.49
C GLN A 393 13.17 -8.19 -10.68
N VAL A 394 12.84 -6.91 -10.60
CA VAL A 394 12.04 -6.23 -11.64
C VAL A 394 12.72 -4.92 -11.99
N PRO A 395 12.96 -4.62 -13.27
CA PRO A 395 13.46 -3.28 -13.62
C PRO A 395 12.46 -2.19 -13.23
N PHE A 396 12.97 -0.99 -12.96
CA PHE A 396 12.11 0.14 -12.59
C PHE A 396 11.08 0.44 -13.67
N ALA A 397 11.41 0.23 -14.94
CA ALA A 397 10.52 0.55 -16.04
C ALA A 397 10.77 -0.38 -17.23
N ASN A 398 9.73 -0.61 -18.01
CA ASN A 398 9.87 -1.21 -19.33
C ASN A 398 9.20 -0.25 -20.32
N CYS A 399 9.97 0.67 -20.85
CA CYS A 399 9.41 1.70 -21.74
C CYS A 399 8.92 1.13 -23.06
N SER A 400 9.45 -0.02 -23.50
CA SER A 400 9.03 -0.63 -24.74
C SER A 400 7.60 -1.18 -24.71
N LEU A 401 7.01 -1.23 -23.53
CA LEU A 401 5.60 -1.60 -23.40
C LEU A 401 4.71 -0.56 -24.08
N TYR A 402 5.13 0.69 -24.13
CA TYR A 402 4.35 1.78 -24.69
C TYR A 402 4.76 1.97 -26.16
N ARG A 403 3.91 1.53 -27.07
CA ARG A 403 4.29 1.36 -28.47
C ARG A 403 3.94 2.54 -29.38
N SER A 404 3.32 3.57 -28.83
CA SER A 404 3.03 4.79 -29.58
C SER A 404 3.37 6.01 -28.75
N CYS A 405 3.49 7.17 -29.39
CA CYS A 405 3.76 8.40 -28.68
C CYS A 405 2.68 8.67 -27.62
N GLY A 406 1.42 8.48 -27.99
CA GLY A 406 0.34 8.71 -27.05
C GLY A 406 0.40 7.78 -25.85
N GLU A 407 0.71 6.50 -26.06
CA GLU A 407 0.82 5.57 -24.94
C GLU A 407 1.98 5.93 -24.04
N CYS A 408 3.10 6.35 -24.64
CA CYS A 408 4.30 6.72 -23.87
C CYS A 408 4.03 7.94 -22.98
N VAL A 409 3.36 8.96 -23.55
CA VAL A 409 3.03 10.17 -22.80
C VAL A 409 1.96 9.89 -21.75
N LEU A 410 0.93 9.10 -22.09
CA LEU A 410 -0.14 8.77 -21.17
C LEU A 410 0.34 7.90 -20.00
N ALA A 411 1.42 7.17 -20.17
CA ALA A 411 1.95 6.34 -19.08
C ALA A 411 2.39 7.21 -17.89
N ARG A 412 2.83 8.43 -18.17
CA ARG A 412 3.29 9.37 -17.13
C ARG A 412 4.38 8.75 -16.28
N ASP A 413 5.27 8.01 -16.93
CA ASP A 413 6.37 7.32 -16.27
C ASP A 413 7.63 8.20 -16.40
N PRO A 414 8.16 8.70 -15.28
CA PRO A 414 9.32 9.58 -15.36
C PRO A 414 10.56 8.94 -15.97
N PHE A 415 10.62 7.62 -16.00
CA PHE A 415 11.76 6.92 -16.58
C PHE A 415 11.64 6.81 -18.09
N CYS A 416 10.49 7.15 -18.69
CA CYS A 416 10.22 6.90 -20.10
C CYS A 416 9.84 8.18 -20.84
N ALA A 417 10.33 8.33 -22.06
CA ALA A 417 9.95 9.44 -22.93
C ALA A 417 9.95 8.96 -24.37
N TRP A 418 9.14 9.59 -25.20
CA TRP A 418 9.03 9.23 -26.61
C TRP A 418 10.09 9.98 -27.41
N SER A 419 10.87 9.26 -28.19
CA SER A 419 11.88 9.87 -29.06
C SER A 419 12.17 8.97 -30.23
N ARG A 420 12.25 9.55 -31.42
CA ARG A 420 12.65 8.83 -32.63
C ARG A 420 11.80 7.56 -32.87
N GLY A 421 10.52 7.71 -32.74
CA GLY A 421 9.59 6.63 -33.05
C GLY A 421 9.48 5.52 -32.03
N ALA A 422 10.00 5.71 -30.83
CA ALA A 422 9.90 4.69 -29.78
C ALA A 422 9.88 5.32 -28.39
N CYS A 423 9.27 4.63 -27.44
CA CYS A 423 9.32 5.02 -26.04
C CYS A 423 10.62 4.46 -25.44
N ARG A 424 11.47 5.31 -24.92
CA ARG A 424 12.81 4.95 -24.46
C ARG A 424 13.09 5.47 -23.07
N ARG A 425 14.12 4.92 -22.45
CA ARG A 425 14.55 5.41 -21.13
C ARG A 425 14.99 6.87 -21.24
N ALA A 426 14.38 7.71 -20.42
CA ALA A 426 14.63 9.15 -20.47
C ALA A 426 15.97 9.55 -19.87
N SER A 427 16.54 8.68 -19.05
CA SER A 427 17.76 9.01 -18.32
C SER A 427 19.02 9.01 -19.18
N MET A 428 18.90 8.57 -20.42
CA MET A 428 20.13 8.36 -21.16
C MET A 428 20.76 9.61 -21.73
N HIS A 429 20.11 10.67 -22.10
CA HIS A 429 20.75 11.90 -22.56
C HIS A 429 19.73 13.04 -22.80
N PRO A 430 19.10 13.50 -21.79
CA PRO A 430 18.11 14.57 -22.04
C PRO A 430 18.71 15.95 -22.36
N UNK A 431 19.66 16.02 -21.98
CA UNK A 431 20.23 17.26 -22.07
C UNK A 431 20.64 17.70 -23.39
N ALA A 432 20.96 16.72 -24.09
CA ALA A 432 21.54 17.18 -25.35
C ALA A 432 20.50 17.81 -26.30
N HIS A 433 19.31 17.27 -26.34
CA HIS A 433 18.28 17.80 -27.23
C HIS A 433 16.88 17.56 -26.67
N PRO A 434 16.47 18.32 -25.67
CA PRO A 434 15.18 18.06 -25.02
C PRO A 434 14.00 18.20 -25.96
N HIS A 435 14.11 18.99 -27.02
CA HIS A 435 13.01 19.16 -27.95
C HIS A 435 12.73 17.92 -28.80
N LEU A 436 13.63 16.94 -28.79
CA LEU A 436 13.42 15.70 -29.52
C LEU A 436 12.73 14.63 -28.69
N TRP A 437 12.44 14.94 -27.43
CA TRP A 437 11.83 14.00 -26.52
C TRP A 437 10.46 14.49 -26.06
N ALA A 438 9.50 13.61 -25.95
CA ALA A 438 8.17 13.96 -25.48
C ALA A 438 7.88 13.25 -24.16
N GLN A 439 7.58 14.03 -23.14
CA GLN A 439 7.19 13.54 -21.83
C GLN A 439 6.34 14.61 -21.15
N ASP A 440 5.26 14.22 -20.52
CA ASP A 440 4.44 15.14 -19.73
C ASP A 440 3.84 14.38 -18.56
N ILE A 441 4.54 14.38 -17.43
CA ILE A 441 4.12 13.62 -16.25
C ILE A 441 2.89 14.27 -15.59
N GLU A 442 2.83 15.59 -15.60
CA GLU A 442 1.78 16.30 -14.89
C GLU A 442 0.41 16.22 -15.58
N ASP A 443 0.38 16.43 -16.89
CA ASP A 443 -0.89 16.56 -17.60
C ASP A 443 -1.13 15.52 -18.69
N ALA A 444 -0.10 14.83 -19.12
CA ALA A 444 -0.17 13.83 -20.19
C ALA A 444 -0.81 14.42 -21.47
N ASP A 445 -0.33 15.59 -21.89
CA ASP A 445 -0.91 16.30 -23.01
C ASP A 445 -0.45 15.69 -24.33
N THR A 446 -1.17 14.71 -24.81
CA THR A 446 -0.82 14.01 -26.04
C THR A 446 -1.08 14.85 -27.29
N GLU A 447 -2.03 15.78 -27.23
CA GLU A 447 -2.30 16.63 -28.40
C GLU A 447 -1.12 17.54 -28.70
N ARG A 448 -0.51 18.09 -27.67
CA ARG A 448 0.64 18.97 -27.85
C ARG A 448 1.90 18.20 -28.21
N LEU A 449 2.11 17.04 -27.59
CA LEU A 449 3.39 16.33 -27.68
C LEU A 449 3.44 15.30 -28.79
N CYS A 450 2.33 14.75 -29.22
CA CYS A 450 2.27 13.69 -30.20
C CYS A 450 1.57 14.19 -31.47
N PRO A 451 2.32 14.76 -32.39
CA PRO A 451 1.68 15.35 -33.58
C PRO A 451 0.93 14.29 -34.37
N LEU A 452 -0.27 14.65 -34.79
CA LEU A 452 -1.03 13.83 -35.70
C LEU A 452 -0.24 13.67 -36.99
N PRO A 453 -0.30 12.53 -37.65
CA PRO A 453 0.37 12.38 -38.93
C PRO A 453 -0.10 13.47 -39.87
N ASN A 454 0.85 14.11 -40.56
CA ASN A 454 0.61 15.26 -41.40
C ASN A 454 -0.68 15.16 -42.19
N THR A 455 -1.66 15.85 -41.70
CA THR A 455 -2.94 16.01 -42.42
C THR A 455 -2.86 17.29 -43.19
N SER A 456 -1.81 17.45 -44.01
CA SER A 456 -1.77 18.56 -44.94
C SER A 456 -2.68 18.30 -46.11
N GLN A 457 -3.31 17.14 -46.18
CA GLN A 457 -4.36 16.90 -47.13
C GLN A 457 -5.70 17.00 -46.42
N PRO A 458 -6.61 17.84 -46.90
CA PRO A 458 -7.94 17.90 -46.34
C PRO A 458 -8.58 16.53 -46.47
N ARG A 459 -8.97 15.97 -45.35
CA ARG A 459 -9.73 14.71 -45.39
C ARG A 459 -10.99 14.98 -46.15
N PRO A 460 -11.22 14.27 -47.21
CA PRO A 460 -12.53 14.36 -47.86
C PRO A 460 -13.54 13.86 -46.86
N ARG A 461 -14.57 14.66 -46.64
CA ARG A 461 -15.68 14.29 -45.78
C ARG A 461 -16.47 13.12 -46.32
N ILE A 462 -15.98 12.45 -47.29
CA ILE A 462 -16.68 11.32 -47.84
C ILE A 462 -16.34 10.12 -47.02
N LEU A 463 -17.34 9.51 -46.46
CA LEU A 463 -17.24 8.26 -45.79
C LEU A 463 -16.88 7.19 -46.79
N LEU A 464 -15.67 7.20 -47.22
CA LEU A 464 -15.15 6.04 -47.92
C LEU A 464 -14.86 5.00 -46.85
N PRO A 465 -15.22 3.77 -47.10
CA PRO A 465 -14.78 2.70 -46.21
C PRO A 465 -13.27 2.77 -46.11
N PRO A 466 -12.70 2.53 -44.96
CA PRO A 466 -11.27 2.61 -44.80
C PRO A 466 -10.63 1.81 -45.90
N ALA A 467 -9.73 2.46 -46.59
CA ALA A 467 -9.06 1.82 -47.69
C ALA A 467 -8.58 0.46 -47.22
N SER A 468 -8.81 -0.49 -48.04
CA SER A 468 -8.53 -1.87 -47.83
C SER A 468 -7.06 -2.11 -47.51
N GLY A 469 -6.63 -1.71 -46.34
CA GLY A 469 -5.22 -1.84 -45.97
C GLY A 469 -5.00 -2.14 -44.50
N ALA A 470 -5.96 -1.81 -43.65
CA ALA A 470 -5.82 -2.18 -42.26
C ALA A 470 -6.27 -3.62 -42.10
N PRO A 471 -5.40 -4.49 -41.61
CA PRO A 471 -5.77 -5.89 -41.50
C PRO A 471 -6.84 -6.04 -40.42
N CYS A 472 -8.03 -6.49 -40.85
CA CYS A 472 -9.06 -6.86 -39.90
C CYS A 472 -9.04 -8.39 -39.72
N GLN A 473 -9.33 -8.82 -38.52
CA GLN A 473 -9.43 -10.24 -38.25
C GLN A 473 -10.75 -10.74 -38.81
N ARG A 474 -10.67 -11.74 -39.67
CA ARG A 474 -11.87 -12.29 -40.26
C ARG A 474 -12.60 -13.20 -39.29
N VAL A 475 -13.89 -12.99 -39.14
CA VAL A 475 -14.73 -13.77 -38.25
C VAL A 475 -15.90 -14.30 -39.08
N LEU A 476 -16.05 -15.61 -39.11
CA LEU A 476 -17.19 -16.25 -39.77
C LEU A 476 -18.22 -16.54 -38.68
N LEU A 477 -19.43 -16.02 -38.85
CA LEU A 477 -20.49 -16.14 -37.86
C LEU A 477 -21.61 -17.00 -38.45
N PRO A 478 -21.79 -18.23 -37.99
CA PRO A 478 -22.90 -19.06 -38.48
C PRO A 478 -24.23 -18.46 -38.06
N PRO A 479 -25.29 -18.74 -38.81
CA PRO A 479 -26.61 -18.22 -38.45
C PRO A 479 -27.02 -18.62 -37.03
N ASN A 480 -27.56 -17.67 -36.30
CA ASN A 480 -28.00 -17.85 -34.91
C ASN A 480 -26.90 -18.26 -33.93
N ALA A 481 -25.64 -18.33 -34.36
CA ALA A 481 -24.54 -18.59 -33.43
C ALA A 481 -24.20 -17.32 -32.67
N VAL A 482 -23.70 -17.48 -31.47
CA VAL A 482 -23.27 -16.37 -30.63
C VAL A 482 -21.75 -16.35 -30.57
N ARG A 483 -21.16 -15.23 -30.88
CA ARG A 483 -19.70 -15.08 -30.81
C ARG A 483 -19.31 -13.79 -30.14
N PRO A 484 -18.35 -13.84 -29.20
CA PRO A 484 -17.80 -12.63 -28.64
C PRO A 484 -16.66 -12.11 -29.52
N LEU A 485 -16.60 -10.80 -29.71
CA LEU A 485 -15.44 -10.13 -30.30
C LEU A 485 -14.64 -9.52 -29.18
N PRO A 486 -13.47 -10.06 -28.83
CA PRO A 486 -12.72 -9.52 -27.70
C PRO A 486 -12.06 -8.19 -28.03
N CYS A 487 -11.96 -7.33 -27.05
CA CYS A 487 -11.21 -6.08 -27.15
C CYS A 487 -10.62 -5.74 -25.79
N GLN A 488 -9.34 -6.05 -25.62
CA GLN A 488 -8.67 -5.76 -24.40
C GLN A 488 -7.93 -4.44 -24.51
N LEU A 489 -8.12 -3.56 -23.56
CA LEU A 489 -7.44 -2.27 -23.53
C LEU A 489 -6.16 -2.41 -22.71
N LEU A 490 -5.12 -1.72 -23.12
CA LEU A 490 -3.89 -1.68 -22.35
C LEU A 490 -4.12 -0.91 -21.06
N SER A 491 -4.84 0.19 -21.13
CA SER A 491 -5.02 1.08 -19.99
C SER A 491 -6.36 0.87 -19.31
N ASN A 492 -6.32 0.72 -17.99
CA ASN A 492 -7.55 0.65 -17.20
C ASN A 492 -8.25 2.01 -17.10
N LEU A 493 -7.56 3.09 -17.47
CA LEU A 493 -8.14 4.43 -17.44
C LEU A 493 -8.82 4.79 -18.76
N ALA A 494 -8.67 3.96 -19.78
CA ALA A 494 -9.26 4.22 -21.08
C ALA A 494 -10.71 3.75 -21.11
N SER A 495 -11.52 4.42 -21.91
CA SER A 495 -12.87 3.96 -22.20
C SER A 495 -12.88 3.27 -23.55
N ARG A 496 -13.84 2.36 -23.75
CA ARG A 496 -13.93 1.55 -24.95
C ARG A 496 -15.07 2.08 -25.82
N GLN A 497 -14.85 2.17 -27.11
CA GLN A 497 -15.89 2.52 -28.04
C GLN A 497 -15.92 1.50 -29.17
N TRP A 498 -17.05 0.82 -29.33
CA TRP A 498 -17.27 -0.09 -30.44
C TRP A 498 -17.97 0.64 -31.58
N LEU A 499 -17.45 0.47 -32.79
CA LEU A 499 -18.09 1.02 -34.00
C LEU A 499 -18.46 -0.12 -34.94
N HIS A 500 -19.62 0.01 -35.60
CA HIS A 500 -20.04 -0.89 -36.66
C HIS A 500 -20.24 -0.01 -37.90
N HIS A 501 -19.48 -0.30 -38.94
CA HIS A 501 -19.46 0.52 -40.17
C HIS A 501 -19.17 2.00 -39.85
N GLY A 502 -18.30 2.25 -38.90
CA GLY A 502 -17.90 3.60 -38.53
C GLY A 502 -18.84 4.35 -37.63
N ALA A 503 -19.97 3.75 -37.26
CA ALA A 503 -20.93 4.38 -36.35
C ALA A 503 -20.97 3.68 -35.01
N PRO A 504 -21.10 4.40 -33.88
CA PRO A 504 -21.17 3.74 -32.58
C PRO A 504 -22.29 2.72 -32.50
N VAL A 505 -22.00 1.59 -31.86
CA VAL A 505 -23.03 0.56 -31.70
C VAL A 505 -24.07 1.06 -30.69
N ASN A 506 -25.30 0.67 -30.92
CA ASN A 506 -26.41 1.13 -30.09
C ASN A 506 -26.81 0.11 -29.03
N ALA A 507 -27.91 0.37 -28.37
CA ALA A 507 -28.33 -0.48 -27.23
C ALA A 507 -28.78 -1.87 -27.66
N SER A 508 -28.89 -2.16 -28.95
CA SER A 508 -29.23 -3.51 -29.38
C SER A 508 -28.04 -4.46 -29.31
N TYR A 509 -26.86 -3.95 -29.04
CA TYR A 509 -25.68 -4.77 -28.90
C TYR A 509 -25.36 -4.99 -27.43
N LEU A 510 -24.91 -6.18 -27.09
CA LEU A 510 -24.50 -6.50 -25.73
C LEU A 510 -22.99 -6.46 -25.64
N VAL A 511 -22.48 -5.67 -24.68
CA VAL A 511 -21.05 -5.61 -24.38
C VAL A 511 -20.87 -6.23 -23.01
N LEU A 512 -19.99 -7.21 -22.91
CA LEU A 512 -19.72 -7.90 -21.66
C LEU A 512 -18.87 -7.01 -20.74
N PRO A 513 -18.80 -7.32 -19.44
CA PRO A 513 -17.97 -6.54 -18.53
C PRO A 513 -16.49 -6.51 -18.90
N ASP A 514 -15.99 -7.54 -19.59
CA ASP A 514 -14.59 -7.58 -20.05
C ASP A 514 -14.43 -6.76 -21.35
N GLY A 515 -15.50 -6.16 -21.84
CA GLY A 515 -15.44 -5.33 -23.03
C GLY A 515 -15.73 -6.05 -24.33
N ALA A 516 -15.92 -7.36 -24.32
CA ALA A 516 -16.18 -8.09 -25.55
C ALA A 516 -17.57 -7.76 -26.09
N LEU A 517 -17.66 -7.56 -27.41
CA LEU A 517 -18.93 -7.31 -28.06
C LEU A 517 -19.53 -8.64 -28.48
N ILE A 518 -20.78 -8.89 -28.09
CA ILE A 518 -21.45 -10.14 -28.41
C ILE A 518 -22.23 -9.98 -29.71
N LEU A 519 -21.97 -10.85 -30.66
CA LEU A 519 -22.72 -10.86 -31.91
C LEU A 519 -23.52 -12.15 -32.04
N VAL A 520 -24.73 -12.00 -32.50
CA VAL A 520 -25.60 -13.14 -32.84
C VAL A 520 -25.69 -13.18 -34.36
N GLY A 521 -25.55 -14.36 -34.96
CA GLY A 521 -25.47 -14.51 -36.42
C GLY A 521 -26.75 -14.15 -37.10
N SER A 522 -26.82 -12.95 -37.68
CA SER A 522 -27.92 -12.48 -38.51
C SER A 522 -27.33 -11.58 -39.59
N PRO A 523 -27.95 -11.49 -40.72
CA PRO A 523 -27.37 -10.77 -41.86
C PRO A 523 -27.04 -9.31 -41.56
N GLU A 524 -27.83 -8.66 -40.72
CA GLU A 524 -27.57 -7.27 -40.38
C GLU A 524 -26.36 -7.09 -39.47
N ARG A 525 -25.80 -8.18 -38.95
CA ARG A 525 -24.62 -8.09 -38.11
C ARG A 525 -23.32 -8.29 -38.89
N ALA A 526 -23.43 -8.52 -40.21
CA ALA A 526 -22.22 -8.61 -41.03
C ALA A 526 -21.61 -7.21 -41.19
N GLY A 527 -20.28 -7.16 -41.39
CA GLY A 527 -19.60 -5.91 -41.67
C GLY A 527 -18.38 -5.72 -40.83
N THR A 528 -17.85 -4.52 -40.81
CA THR A 528 -16.62 -4.20 -40.13
C THR A 528 -16.91 -3.66 -38.72
N TYR A 529 -16.28 -4.25 -37.72
CA TYR A 529 -16.39 -3.80 -36.35
C TYR A 529 -15.02 -3.30 -35.90
N GLU A 530 -14.99 -2.14 -35.25
CA GLU A 530 -13.76 -1.58 -34.73
C GLU A 530 -13.95 -1.28 -33.24
N CYS A 531 -12.94 -1.63 -32.46
CA CYS A 531 -12.90 -1.27 -31.05
C CYS A 531 -11.81 -0.24 -30.83
N TRP A 532 -12.21 0.92 -30.33
CA TRP A 532 -11.29 2.03 -30.09
C TRP A 532 -11.12 2.27 -28.59
N SER A 533 -9.90 2.62 -28.21
CA SER A 533 -9.57 3.04 -26.85
C SER A 533 -9.52 4.56 -26.84
N LEU A 534 -10.17 5.18 -25.84
CA LEU A 534 -10.11 6.62 -25.67
C LEU A 534 -9.62 6.94 -24.28
N GLU A 535 -8.54 7.71 -24.18
CA GLU A 535 -7.95 8.09 -22.91
C GLU A 535 -7.41 9.50 -23.02
N GLU A 536 -7.92 10.43 -22.20
CA GLU A 536 -7.44 11.82 -22.16
C GLU A 536 -7.29 12.44 -23.56
N GLY A 537 -8.30 12.24 -24.41
CA GLY A 537 -8.27 12.79 -25.77
C GLY A 537 -7.51 11.95 -26.79
N PHE A 538 -6.77 10.95 -26.35
CA PHE A 538 -6.02 10.11 -27.27
C PHE A 538 -6.88 8.93 -27.69
N ARG A 539 -6.91 8.67 -28.99
CA ARG A 539 -7.72 7.61 -29.58
C ARG A 539 -6.82 6.59 -30.25
N LYS A 540 -7.07 5.31 -30.01
CA LYS A 540 -6.27 4.25 -30.61
C LYS A 540 -7.18 3.09 -31.01
N LEU A 541 -6.96 2.54 -32.21
CA LEU A 541 -7.66 1.35 -32.68
C LEU A 541 -7.07 0.12 -32.00
N MET A 542 -7.86 -0.57 -31.21
CA MET A 542 -7.40 -1.73 -30.48
C MET A 542 -7.67 -3.04 -31.19
N ALA A 543 -8.78 -3.13 -31.91
CA ALA A 543 -9.14 -4.35 -32.63
C ALA A 543 -10.04 -4.00 -33.80
N SER A 544 -9.90 -4.73 -34.89
CA SER A 544 -10.72 -4.59 -36.07
C SER A 544 -11.14 -5.97 -36.56
N TYR A 545 -12.43 -6.14 -36.77
CA TYR A 545 -12.99 -7.44 -37.19
C TYR A 545 -13.82 -7.26 -38.45
N CYS A 546 -13.61 -8.16 -39.40
CA CYS A 546 -14.43 -8.25 -40.62
C CYS A 546 -15.33 -9.47 -40.43
N VAL A 547 -16.60 -9.21 -40.12
CA VAL A 547 -17.56 -10.27 -39.80
C VAL A 547 -18.38 -10.60 -41.04
N SER A 548 -18.38 -11.87 -41.40
CA SER A 548 -19.25 -12.37 -42.46
C SER A 548 -20.18 -13.40 -41.84
N VAL A 549 -21.45 -13.32 -42.23
CA VAL A 549 -22.47 -14.24 -41.75
C VAL A 549 -22.67 -15.29 -42.80
N GLN A 550 -22.56 -16.56 -42.40
CA GLN A 550 -22.70 -17.66 -43.32
C GLN A 550 -24.18 -17.82 -43.66
N GLU A 551 -24.49 -17.73 -44.92
CA GLU A 551 -25.87 -17.95 -45.33
C GLU A 551 -26.15 -19.44 -45.37
N LEU A 552 -27.28 -19.83 -44.84
CA LEU A 552 -27.71 -21.22 -45.00
C LEU A 552 -28.03 -21.45 -46.47
N PRO A 553 -27.53 -22.48 -47.08
CA PRO A 553 -27.87 -22.76 -48.46
C PRO A 553 -29.39 -22.90 -48.59
N ARG A 554 -29.98 -22.03 -49.38
CA ARG A 554 -31.36 -22.21 -49.68
C ARG A 554 -31.51 -23.51 -50.43
N ALA A 555 -32.23 -24.43 -49.84
CA ALA A 555 -32.57 -25.64 -50.57
C ALA A 555 -33.37 -25.25 -51.80
N PRO A 556 -33.03 -25.78 -52.96
CA PRO A 556 -33.82 -25.45 -54.14
C PRO A 556 -35.26 -25.87 -53.88
N PRO A 557 -36.23 -25.02 -54.29
CA PRO A 557 -37.60 -25.39 -54.02
C PRO A 557 -37.95 -26.68 -54.79
N ASP A 558 -38.33 -27.65 -54.01
CA ASP A 558 -38.74 -28.91 -54.60
C ASP A 558 -40.23 -28.76 -54.99
N PRO A 559 -40.54 -28.84 -56.26
CA PRO A 559 -41.92 -28.61 -56.66
C PRO A 559 -42.90 -29.68 -56.18
N SER A 560 -42.38 -30.80 -55.65
CA SER A 560 -43.26 -31.85 -55.15
C SER A 560 -43.68 -31.66 -53.70
N ARG A 561 -43.20 -30.57 -53.02
CA ARG A 561 -43.52 -30.37 -51.62
C ARG A 561 -44.54 -29.27 -51.35
N LYS A 562 -45.28 -28.85 -52.39
CA LYS A 562 -46.23 -27.76 -52.20
C LYS A 562 -47.40 -28.14 -51.30
N ALA A 563 -47.63 -29.42 -51.02
CA ALA A 563 -48.73 -29.84 -50.19
C ALA A 563 -48.33 -30.11 -48.74
N ALA A 564 -47.01 -30.25 -48.44
CA ALA A 564 -46.57 -30.59 -47.12
C ALA A 564 -45.89 -29.39 -46.41
N THR A 565 -45.81 -28.24 -47.11
CA THR A 565 -45.02 -27.13 -46.56
C THR A 565 -45.72 -26.44 -45.41
N GLY A 566 -47.01 -26.63 -45.24
CA GLY A 566 -47.70 -25.97 -44.16
C GLY A 566 -47.38 -26.52 -42.78
N ARG A 567 -47.23 -27.88 -42.70
CA ARG A 567 -46.93 -28.47 -41.40
C ARG A 567 -45.48 -28.34 -41.02
N ASP A 568 -44.60 -28.47 -42.01
CA ASP A 568 -43.16 -28.36 -41.71
C ASP A 568 -42.83 -26.92 -41.41
N ALA A 569 -43.46 -25.98 -42.08
CA ALA A 569 -43.30 -24.56 -41.77
C ALA A 569 -43.84 -24.25 -40.36
N LEU A 570 -44.93 -24.93 -39.97
CA LEU A 570 -45.46 -24.75 -38.65
C LEU A 570 -44.53 -25.29 -37.59
N ASP A 571 -43.90 -26.45 -37.87
CA ASP A 571 -42.97 -27.02 -36.89
C ASP A 571 -41.70 -26.16 -36.77
N THR A 572 -41.19 -25.60 -37.88
CA THR A 572 -40.02 -24.75 -37.82
C THR A 572 -40.37 -23.47 -37.13
N VAL A 573 -41.59 -22.94 -37.40
CA VAL A 573 -42.04 -21.70 -36.74
C VAL A 573 -42.31 -22.00 -35.28
N SER A 574 -42.80 -23.17 -34.93
CA SER A 574 -43.02 -23.50 -33.52
C SER A 574 -41.70 -23.66 -32.77
N THR A 575 -40.65 -24.19 -33.44
CA THR A 575 -39.38 -24.28 -32.77
C THR A 575 -38.74 -22.90 -32.54
N SER A 576 -38.85 -22.01 -33.55
CA SER A 576 -38.34 -20.67 -33.35
C SER A 576 -39.21 -19.87 -32.39
N ARG A 577 -40.52 -20.16 -32.39
CA ARG A 577 -41.41 -19.54 -31.42
C ARG A 577 -41.16 -20.04 -30.02
N SER A 578 -40.80 -21.33 -29.85
CA SER A 578 -40.52 -21.83 -28.52
C SER A 578 -39.27 -21.19 -27.95
N THR A 579 -38.23 -20.98 -28.76
CA THR A 579 -37.04 -20.32 -28.25
C THR A 579 -37.32 -18.85 -27.97
N SER A 580 -38.06 -18.17 -28.81
CA SER A 580 -38.36 -16.80 -28.53
C SER A 580 -39.42 -16.67 -27.44
N ALA A 581 -40.32 -17.64 -27.33
CA ALA A 581 -41.30 -17.65 -26.27
C ALA A 581 -40.65 -17.90 -24.90
N VAL A 582 -39.63 -18.75 -24.84
CA VAL A 582 -38.95 -18.96 -23.60
C VAL A 582 -38.25 -17.66 -23.19
N GLY A 583 -37.59 -16.97 -24.11
CA GLY A 583 -37.00 -15.68 -23.81
C GLY A 583 -37.99 -14.64 -23.41
N SER A 584 -39.12 -14.54 -24.15
CA SER A 584 -40.10 -13.55 -23.79
C SER A 584 -40.87 -13.95 -22.53
N ALA A 585 -41.09 -15.23 -22.29
CA ALA A 585 -41.75 -15.67 -21.08
C ALA A 585 -40.85 -15.40 -19.87
N ALA A 586 -39.55 -15.60 -20.00
CA ALA A 586 -38.61 -15.29 -18.92
C ALA A 586 -38.60 -13.80 -18.65
N ALA A 587 -38.64 -12.98 -19.70
CA ALA A 587 -38.67 -11.55 -19.53
C ALA A 587 -40.01 -11.09 -18.90
N ARG A 588 -41.13 -11.74 -19.24
CA ARG A 588 -42.41 -11.41 -18.65
C ARG A 588 -42.48 -11.82 -17.20
N LEU A 589 -41.91 -12.99 -16.89
CA LEU A 589 -41.92 -13.46 -15.51
C LEU A 589 -41.08 -12.52 -14.66
N ASP A 590 -39.95 -12.08 -15.19
CA ASP A 590 -39.08 -11.19 -14.45
C ASP A 590 -39.77 -9.86 -14.16
N GLY A 591 -40.48 -9.30 -15.14
CA GLY A 591 -41.12 -8.02 -14.93
C GLY A 591 -42.23 -8.06 -13.88
N LYS A 592 -42.99 -9.15 -13.82
CA LYS A 592 -44.08 -9.21 -12.88
C LYS A 592 -43.60 -9.54 -11.47
N THR A 593 -42.62 -10.41 -11.36
CA THR A 593 -42.17 -10.87 -10.05
C THR A 593 -41.43 -9.75 -9.31
N TYR A 594 -40.61 -8.99 -10.03
CA TYR A 594 -39.85 -7.96 -9.37
C TYR A 594 -40.71 -6.78 -8.90
N TRP A 595 -41.82 -6.51 -9.57
CA TRP A 595 -42.63 -5.38 -9.19
C TRP A 595 -43.34 -5.64 -7.86
N THR A 596 -43.83 -6.86 -7.64
CA THR A 596 -44.46 -7.20 -6.38
C THR A 596 -43.43 -7.23 -5.25
N GLU A 597 -42.26 -7.80 -5.50
CA GLU A 597 -41.22 -7.83 -4.50
C GLU A 597 -40.75 -6.43 -4.13
N PHE A 598 -40.64 -5.54 -5.13
CA PHE A 598 -40.27 -4.17 -4.90
C PHE A 598 -41.31 -3.47 -4.01
N LEU A 599 -42.61 -3.68 -4.28
CA LEU A 599 -43.64 -3.08 -3.47
C LEU A 599 -43.59 -3.60 -2.03
N VAL A 600 -43.39 -4.92 -1.85
CA VAL A 600 -43.26 -5.49 -0.53
C VAL A 600 -42.07 -4.90 0.21
N MET A 601 -40.95 -4.77 -0.45
CA MET A 601 -39.77 -4.18 0.17
C MET A 601 -39.99 -2.71 0.55
N CYS A 602 -40.71 -1.96 -0.30
CA CYS A 602 -41.03 -0.57 0.01
C CYS A 602 -41.95 -0.47 1.24
N VAL A 603 -42.93 -1.36 1.35
CA VAL A 603 -43.83 -1.36 2.51
C VAL A 603 -43.06 -1.74 3.77
N LEU A 604 -42.21 -2.75 3.70
CA LEU A 604 -41.38 -3.15 4.84
C LEU A 604 -40.45 -2.04 5.28
N PHE A 605 -39.84 -1.35 4.31
CA PHE A 605 -38.95 -0.24 4.58
C PHE A 605 -39.72 0.90 5.25
N ALA A 606 -40.91 1.23 4.74
CA ALA A 606 -41.71 2.30 5.32
C ALA A 606 -42.15 1.93 6.75
N ALA A 607 -42.49 0.67 6.97
CA ALA A 607 -42.85 0.21 8.33
C ALA A 607 -41.66 0.31 9.26
N ALA A 608 -40.48 -0.08 8.82
CA ALA A 608 -39.27 -0.01 9.64
C ALA A 608 -38.92 1.45 9.97
N VAL A 609 -39.06 2.35 9.02
CA VAL A 609 -38.83 3.79 9.25
C VAL A 609 -39.85 4.33 10.26
N LEU A 610 -41.10 3.91 10.15
CA LEU A 610 -42.14 4.34 11.08
C LEU A 610 -41.81 3.86 12.50
N VAL A 611 -41.40 2.59 12.65
CA VAL A 611 -41.08 2.02 13.95
C VAL A 611 -39.86 2.77 14.53
N LEU A 612 -38.88 3.07 13.71
CA LEU A 612 -37.72 3.81 14.16
C LEU A 612 -38.09 5.23 14.58
N ALA A 613 -38.95 5.87 13.80
CA ALA A 613 -39.43 7.21 14.15
C ALA A 613 -40.20 7.20 15.48
N LEU A 614 -41.07 6.20 15.68
CA LEU A 614 -41.80 6.09 16.93
C LEU A 614 -40.86 5.80 18.11
N PHE A 615 -39.83 4.99 17.87
CA PHE A 615 -38.85 4.69 18.89
C PHE A 615 -38.07 5.94 19.26
N LEU A 616 -37.68 6.72 18.28
CA LEU A 616 -36.94 7.96 18.51
C LEU A 616 -37.84 8.98 19.25
N LEU A 617 -39.11 9.07 18.87
CA LEU A 617 -40.04 9.95 19.56
C LEU A 617 -40.26 9.51 21.00
N HIS A 618 -40.37 8.20 21.23
CA HIS A 618 -40.54 7.69 22.58
C HIS A 618 -39.28 8.00 23.39
N ARG A 619 -38.13 7.76 22.83
CA ARG A 619 -36.87 8.05 23.53
C ARG A 619 -36.72 9.53 23.83
N HIS A 620 -37.12 10.37 22.86
CA HIS A 620 -37.02 11.82 23.03
C HIS A 620 -38.00 12.27 24.15
N ARG A 621 -39.20 11.64 24.20
CA ARG A 621 -40.17 11.96 25.19
C ARG A 621 -39.69 11.56 26.59
N ASP A 622 -39.02 10.42 26.69
CA ASP A 622 -38.52 9.95 27.99
C ASP A 622 -37.33 10.86 28.41
N GLY A 623 -36.50 11.29 27.47
CA GLY A 623 -35.44 12.24 27.75
C GLY A 623 -36.00 13.57 28.25
N MET A 624 -37.08 14.03 27.59
CA MET A 624 -37.68 15.29 28.04
C MET A 624 -38.35 15.14 29.41
N LYS A 625 -38.91 13.97 29.67
CA LYS A 625 -39.52 13.76 30.98
C LYS A 625 -38.43 13.78 32.06
N ALA A 626 -37.30 13.16 31.79
CA ALA A 626 -36.18 13.16 32.72
C ALA A 626 -35.66 14.56 32.97
N LEU A 627 -35.74 15.41 31.96
CA LEU A 627 -35.27 16.78 32.12
C LEU A 627 -36.30 17.60 32.87
N LEU A 628 -37.58 17.26 32.77
CA LEU A 628 -38.63 18.04 33.39
C LEU A 628 -38.91 17.62 34.84
N GLU A 629 -38.44 16.47 35.24
CA GLU A 629 -38.65 16.08 36.62
C GLU A 629 -37.74 16.93 37.52
N PRO A 630 -38.29 17.56 38.53
CA PRO A 630 -37.48 18.33 39.43
C PRO A 630 -36.62 17.39 40.22
N GLY A 631 -35.34 17.57 40.08
CA GLY A 631 -34.46 16.66 40.77
C GLY A 631 -34.47 16.83 42.24
N ASP A 632 -34.32 15.74 42.93
CA ASP A 632 -34.22 15.79 44.37
C ASP A 632 -32.87 16.43 44.69
N PRO A 633 -32.87 17.47 45.45
CA PRO A 633 -31.62 18.14 45.76
C PRO A 633 -30.58 17.24 46.39
N GLY A 634 -31.05 16.14 46.98
CA GLY A 634 -30.08 15.25 47.57
C GLY A 634 -29.36 14.39 46.59
N ARG A 635 -29.93 14.27 45.43
CA ARG A 635 -29.28 13.38 44.49
C ARG A 635 -28.29 14.07 43.62
N HIS A 636 -28.34 15.35 43.62
CA HIS A 636 -27.43 16.04 42.76
C HIS A 636 -26.02 15.93 43.19
N GLN A 637 -25.82 15.48 44.32
CA GLN A 637 -24.53 15.55 44.76
C GLN A 637 -23.66 14.46 44.36
N LYS A 638 -24.14 13.44 44.11
CA LYS A 638 -23.29 12.42 43.79
C LYS A 638 -22.92 12.31 42.47
N PRO A 639 -23.25 12.59 41.78
CA PRO A 639 -23.03 12.41 40.52
C PRO A 639 -21.79 12.19 40.01
N PRO A 640 -21.41 12.93 39.77
CA PRO A 640 -20.34 12.98 38.93
C PRO A 640 -19.18 12.25 39.17
N ARG A 641 -19.04 11.80 40.27
CA ARG A 641 -17.91 11.34 40.46
C ARG A 641 -17.50 10.36 39.60
N LYS A 642 -18.25 9.69 39.22
CA LYS A 642 -17.86 8.78 38.48
C LYS A 642 -16.99 9.15 37.49
N PRO A 643 -17.20 9.98 36.94
CA PRO A 643 -16.41 10.34 35.84
C PRO A 643 -15.08 10.24 36.26
N VAL A 644 -14.99 10.33 37.27
CA VAL A 644 -13.83 10.44 37.71
C VAL A 644 -13.17 9.31 37.41
N GLU A 645 -13.69 8.36 37.70
CA GLU A 645 -13.04 7.34 37.50
C GLU A 645 -12.49 7.32 36.28
N SER A 646 -13.03 7.82 35.56
CA SER A 646 -12.53 7.85 34.29
C SER A 646 -11.20 8.27 34.42
N LEU A 647 -10.98 8.91 35.39
CA LEU A 647 -9.85 9.42 35.43
C LEU A 647 -8.88 8.54 35.50
N PRO A 648 -9.02 7.89 36.15
CA PRO A 648 -8.06 7.00 36.33
C PRO A 648 -7.59 6.66 35.09
N LEU A 649 -8.34 6.73 34.32
CA LEU A 649 -7.98 6.47 33.14
C LEU A 649 -6.98 7.29 32.84
N ASN A 650 -7.20 8.18 33.13
CA ASN A 650 -6.25 9.04 33.06
C ASN A 650 -5.51 8.49 33.99
N GLY A 651 -5.96 7.66 34.41
CA GLY A 651 -5.39 7.07 35.25
C GLY A 651 -4.05 7.03 35.07
N SER A 652 -3.84 7.14 34.10
CA SER A 652 -2.56 7.29 33.85
C SER A 652 -1.98 7.97 35.01
N SER A 653 -2.64 8.85 35.44
CA SER A 653 -2.02 9.62 36.39
C SER A 653 -1.90 8.79 37.55
N LEU A 654 -2.80 8.20 38.00
CA LEU A 654 -2.78 7.60 39.12
C LEU A 654 -2.08 6.43 39.25
N PRO A 655 -2.48 5.54 38.84
CA PRO A 655 -1.89 4.33 39.04
C PRO A 655 -0.58 4.52 38.62
N SER A 656 -0.42 5.42 38.00
CA SER A 656 0.75 5.67 37.48
C SER A 656 1.83 5.81 38.44
N ALA A 657 1.66 6.42 39.41
CA ALA A 657 2.73 6.68 40.30
C ALA A 657 3.63 5.49 40.42
N ALA A 658 3.16 4.42 40.81
CA ALA A 658 4.00 3.29 41.03
C ALA A 658 4.67 2.75 39.78
N PRO A 659 3.96 2.48 38.78
CA PRO A 659 4.65 1.94 37.62
C PRO A 659 5.61 2.95 37.04
N GLU A 660 5.35 4.17 37.23
CA GLU A 660 6.22 5.16 36.69
C GLU A 660 7.57 5.07 37.31
N HIS A 661 7.65 4.95 38.60
CA HIS A 661 8.92 4.85 39.26
C HIS A 661 9.62 3.63 38.76
N LYS A 662 8.93 2.57 38.51
CA LYS A 662 9.57 1.38 38.05
C LYS A 662 10.11 1.64 36.64
N GLY A 663 9.37 2.38 35.85
CA GLY A 663 9.82 2.69 34.52
C GLY A 663 11.13 3.44 34.55
N TYR A 664 11.24 4.41 35.39
CA TYR A 664 12.45 5.20 35.44
C TYR A 664 13.59 4.35 35.95
N GLN A 665 13.34 3.51 36.89
CA GLN A 665 14.40 2.69 37.41
C GLN A 665 14.83 1.69 36.33
N ALA A 666 13.91 1.18 35.61
CA ALA A 666 14.28 0.20 34.60
C ALA A 666 15.02 0.89 33.48
N LEU A 667 14.84 2.16 33.28
CA LEU A 667 15.48 2.83 32.21
C LEU A 667 16.75 3.49 32.56
N GLN A 668 17.10 3.43 33.81
CA GLN A 668 18.30 4.10 34.26
C GLN A 668 19.44 4.04 33.28
N ASP A 669 19.65 3.02 32.56
CA ASP A 669 20.74 2.98 31.65
C ASP A 669 20.30 2.94 30.21
N ASN A 670 19.05 2.91 29.90
CA ASN A 670 18.62 2.74 28.56
C ASN A 670 17.60 3.76 28.16
N TYR A 671 17.79 4.96 28.53
CA TYR A 671 16.73 5.91 28.44
C TYR A 671 16.62 6.63 27.13
N ILE A 672 15.46 6.66 26.56
CA ILE A 672 15.18 7.48 25.42
C ILE A 672 14.03 8.36 25.81
N VAL A 673 14.25 9.62 25.77
CA VAL A 673 13.34 10.56 26.30
C VAL A 673 12.73 11.45 25.27
N SER A 674 11.48 11.75 25.40
CA SER A 674 10.85 12.68 24.48
C SER A 674 11.28 14.09 24.84
N THR A 675 11.53 14.88 23.89
CA THR A 675 12.00 16.21 24.12
C THR A 675 10.86 17.12 24.44
N PRO A 676 11.02 17.83 25.46
CA PRO A 676 9.95 18.70 25.84
C PRO A 676 10.00 19.88 24.98
N VAL A 677 9.08 20.25 24.45
CA VAL A 677 9.10 21.35 23.63
C VAL A 677 8.37 22.40 24.23
N HIS A 678 8.80 23.51 24.25
CA HIS A 678 8.25 24.63 24.80
C HIS A 678 6.85 24.50 24.97
N GLU A 679 6.39 24.41 25.96
CA GLU A 679 5.20 24.19 26.24
C GLU A 679 4.57 25.20 26.83
N PRO A 680 3.94 25.78 26.32
CA PRO A 680 3.35 26.92 26.87
C PRO A 680 2.39 26.56 27.86
N PRO A 681 1.98 27.52 28.49
CA PRO A 681 1.08 27.41 29.56
C PRO A 681 -0.19 26.78 29.22
N GLY A 682 -0.56 26.25 28.51
CA GLY A 682 -1.79 25.63 28.34
C GLY A 682 -1.62 24.34 27.57
N PRO A 683 -0.59 23.66 27.88
CA PRO A 683 -0.30 22.47 27.13
C PRO A 683 -1.46 21.54 27.21
N GLN A 684 -2.09 21.46 28.28
CA GLN A 684 -3.15 20.54 28.41
C GLN A 684 -4.30 20.92 27.52
N ARG A 685 -4.54 22.17 27.33
CA ARG A 685 -5.61 22.54 26.49
C ARG A 685 -5.28 22.17 25.12
N ALA A 686 -4.16 22.52 24.67
CA ALA A 686 -3.75 22.21 23.34
C ALA A 686 -3.85 20.72 23.15
N PHE A 687 -3.46 19.97 24.13
CA PHE A 687 -3.46 18.54 24.02
C PHE A 687 -4.89 18.03 23.95
N SER A 688 -5.77 18.51 24.76
CA SER A 688 -7.13 18.02 24.73
C SER A 688 -7.80 18.40 23.41
N GLU A 689 -7.42 19.51 22.83
CA GLU A 689 -8.00 19.85 21.56
C GLU A 689 -7.51 18.91 20.51
N SER A 690 -6.27 18.57 20.54
CA SER A 690 -5.77 17.67 19.55
C SER A 690 -6.39 16.29 19.78
N GLU A 691 -6.76 15.98 20.98
CA GLU A 691 -7.41 14.71 21.23
C GLU A 691 -8.74 14.70 20.54
N LYS A 692 -9.42 15.81 20.45
CA LYS A 692 -10.73 15.83 19.88
C LYS A 692 -10.66 15.79 18.37
N ARG A 693 -9.54 16.03 17.79
CA ARG A 693 -9.46 16.01 16.36
C ARG A 693 -9.21 14.61 15.91
N PRO A 694 -10.01 14.11 15.08
CA PRO A 694 -9.86 12.77 14.63
C PRO A 694 -8.80 12.65 13.59
N LEU A 695 -7.75 13.34 13.75
CA LEU A 695 -6.87 13.30 12.73
C LEU A 695 -5.80 12.44 12.99
N HIS A 696 -5.78 11.44 12.85
CA HIS A 696 -5.02 10.47 13.06
C HIS A 696 -3.74 10.50 12.42
N VAL A 697 -3.49 11.16 11.55
CA VAL A 697 -2.28 11.09 10.97
C VAL A 697 -1.26 11.76 11.62
N ARG A 698 -1.41 12.58 12.50
CA ARG A 698 -0.42 13.30 12.89
C ARG A 698 0.01 13.10 14.11
N ASP A 699 -0.20 12.32 14.69
CA ASP A 699 -0.10 12.54 15.95
C ASP A 699 1.09 12.43 16.63
N SER A 700 2.16 11.88 16.19
CA SER A 700 3.09 11.64 17.17
C SER A 700 4.42 11.63 16.69
N PHE A 701 5.09 12.67 16.75
CA PHE A 701 6.48 12.67 16.69
C PHE A 701 6.91 12.61 18.11
N VAL A 702 7.72 11.67 18.46
CA VAL A 702 8.34 11.60 19.74
C VAL A 702 9.79 11.95 19.56
N GLU A 703 10.22 13.06 20.15
CA GLU A 703 11.58 13.47 20.03
C GLU A 703 12.29 13.00 21.25
N VAL A 704 13.42 12.31 21.08
CA VAL A 704 14.02 11.64 22.14
C VAL A 704 15.15 12.24 22.80
N SER A 705 15.42 13.41 22.77
CA SER A 705 16.47 14.03 23.56
C SER A 705 16.29 15.53 23.57
N PRO A 706 16.41 16.16 24.71
CA PRO A 706 16.34 17.62 24.77
C PRO A 706 17.49 18.25 24.04
N ALA A 707 18.55 17.49 23.77
CA ALA A 707 19.69 18.06 23.11
C ALA A 707 19.44 18.27 21.64
N CYS A 708 18.41 17.71 21.08
CA CYS A 708 18.16 17.83 19.66
C CYS A 708 17.02 18.74 19.36
N GLN A 709 17.01 19.92 19.87
CA GLN A 709 15.89 20.78 19.68
C GLN A 709 15.95 21.66 18.46
N ARG A 710 17.09 21.98 18.00
CA ARG A 710 17.23 23.00 16.99
C ARG A 710 16.60 22.78 15.63
N PRO A 711 16.69 21.68 15.02
CA PRO A 711 16.18 21.58 13.66
C PRO A 711 14.69 21.29 13.54
N ARG A 712 13.96 21.48 14.60
CA ARG A 712 12.59 21.12 14.56
C ARG A 712 11.78 21.76 13.46
N VAL A 713 12.04 22.96 13.18
CA VAL A 713 11.23 23.68 12.24
C VAL A 713 11.35 23.12 10.82
N ARG A 714 12.53 22.75 10.44
CA ARG A 714 12.67 22.26 9.10
C ARG A 714 12.26 20.81 8.98
N LEU A 715 12.34 20.13 10.06
CA LEU A 715 12.06 18.73 10.05
C LEU A 715 10.66 18.43 9.61
N GLY A 716 9.71 19.18 10.03
CA GLY A 716 8.32 18.91 9.67
C GLY A 716 8.07 18.92 8.18
N SER A 717 8.65 19.87 7.49
CA SER A 717 8.41 19.95 6.07
C SER A 717 9.14 18.84 5.32
N GLU A 718 10.30 18.47 5.78
CA GLU A 718 11.02 17.41 5.09
C GLU A 718 10.31 16.08 5.27
N ILE A 719 9.71 15.89 6.43
CA ILE A 719 9.04 14.62 6.64
C ILE A 719 7.72 14.58 5.92
N GLN A 720 7.05 15.69 5.78
CA GLN A 720 5.80 15.70 5.05
C GLN A 720 6.02 15.27 3.60
N ASP A 721 7.18 15.52 3.06
CA ASP A 721 7.45 15.11 1.70
C ASP A 721 7.87 13.65 1.60
N SER A 722 8.30 13.05 2.68
CA SER A 722 8.74 11.68 2.62
C SER A 722 7.77 10.66 3.23
N VAL A 723 6.81 11.09 4.01
CA VAL A 723 5.84 10.17 4.57
C VAL A 723 4.66 10.09 3.63
N VAL A 724 4.44 8.95 3.04
CA VAL A 724 3.39 8.79 2.04
C VAL A 724 2.22 7.99 2.54
#